data_f9e3596cf2479a689e915a88833e0497
#
_entry.id   f9e3596cf2479a689e915a88833e0497
#
_cell.length_a   1.000
_cell.length_b   1.000
_cell.length_c   1.000
_cell.angle_alpha   90.00
_cell.angle_beta   90.00
_cell.angle_gamma   90.00
#
_symmetry.space_group_name_H-M   'P 1'
#
loop_
_entity.id
_entity.type
_entity.pdbx_description
1 polymer ?
#
loop_
_entity_poly.entity_id
_entity_poly.type
_entity_poly.pdbx_seq_one_letter_code
_entity_poly.pdbx_strand_id
1 'polypeptide(L)'
;WQERGSDNQAGRMHVARHAPDGDTLYAGSSLGGVWKGTLDGTDWEPIGDNLYGGSHWLEVVAPAVEGDPAVVLAATDGGLVHRSDDDGATWVAPSGLDSPSGVRRLVRLRGGSDTLFILTTQDGESTLRRSEDGGESFSVVYSLGAFSGDLFADRTGSPDIYLASAEGLLHSDDLGDSWTVMGALPVAASSVELAGSEAGAPRLWAITDRNALYRSDDAGETWTWSTEVSDYWGTLNASIQDVDLFAWGGVHVQRTADGGDSWAIVNHWWDYYNAPATRLHADIPGLDVELDDAGGEVWYIDTDGGLYRSFDGMQTVENLSLNGLRVSQYYDVLTSTADPNHIAAGAQDQGYQITNTLEDGDAPVLAFDQILSGDYGHLTSSDGTHSMVYSVYPGFILVQHGEEEPWLEYLDFPADESYPWLPHIVADPDNADAFFFPAKKLYRYELDRSVWEWSVTEWSTEDFSEGGGSYASALAFSPVDSSRAYLATSDGRAYHSEDGGVSWTQSHNMAPDDHYLYGQAILASSLDVDTVWIGGSGYGTPGIYRSTDGGVTFAPFYEGIGDTMVYSLGEAPDGSGRLVAGTQQSVYRRDPVDSAWLEVTGTDAPVTVYWSVEALLHENTMRFATYGRGIWDYQFDPDHTGCFPVQDYDGDGVLCTEDCDDHDAARLPGAEELCDGVDSNCDPTDLDESDADGDGFFACGDCDDTDAGVSPDAVEICGNLIDEDCDGEDLDCDTPLAEEPDPPDDEDSPAVEPGDGGDKGGCAVVFAPGPWLTVWALAAVARRRENA
;
A
#
# COMPACT_ATOMS: atom_id res chain seq x y z
N TRP A 1 11.14 -10.55 -6.38
CA TRP A 1 10.20 -9.52 -5.97
C TRP A 1 10.82 -8.12 -6.03
N GLN A 2 10.02 -7.11 -6.37
CA GLN A 2 10.44 -5.71 -6.39
C GLN A 2 9.31 -4.83 -5.86
N GLU A 3 9.62 -3.94 -4.90
CA GLU A 3 8.70 -2.91 -4.45
C GLU A 3 8.60 -1.79 -5.50
N ARG A 4 7.37 -1.36 -5.84
CA ARG A 4 7.13 -0.36 -6.89
C ARG A 4 6.51 0.94 -6.41
N GLY A 5 5.88 0.97 -5.26
CA GLY A 5 5.30 2.21 -4.75
C GLY A 5 4.23 2.01 -3.67
N SER A 6 3.71 3.09 -3.16
CA SER A 6 4.11 4.50 -3.39
C SER A 6 5.19 4.92 -2.38
N ASP A 7 6.13 5.75 -2.81
CA ASP A 7 7.20 6.25 -1.93
C ASP A 7 6.73 7.38 -1.01
N ASN A 8 5.71 8.13 -1.44
CA ASN A 8 5.26 9.38 -0.83
C ASN A 8 3.81 9.38 -0.34
N GLN A 9 3.11 8.24 -0.43
CA GLN A 9 1.75 8.09 0.09
C GLN A 9 1.77 7.02 1.18
N ALA A 10 1.40 7.38 2.39
CA ALA A 10 1.24 6.44 3.48
C ALA A 10 -0.24 6.05 3.66
N GLY A 11 -0.47 4.99 4.40
CA GLY A 11 -1.80 4.57 4.85
C GLY A 11 -1.97 4.78 6.35
N ARG A 12 -2.80 3.94 6.97
CA ARG A 12 -3.17 4.03 8.38
C ARG A 12 -2.00 3.68 9.30
N MET A 13 -1.64 4.65 10.14
CA MET A 13 -0.70 4.52 11.25
C MET A 13 -1.45 4.40 12.57
N HIS A 14 -0.83 3.79 13.57
CA HIS A 14 -1.47 3.57 14.88
C HIS A 14 -0.64 4.05 16.05
N VAL A 15 0.69 4.05 15.94
CA VAL A 15 1.58 4.28 17.08
C VAL A 15 2.97 4.71 16.63
N ALA A 16 3.57 5.62 17.38
CA ALA A 16 4.96 6.02 17.21
C ALA A 16 5.70 6.07 18.55
N ARG A 17 6.95 5.60 18.60
CA ARG A 17 7.79 5.54 19.81
C ARG A 17 9.22 5.91 19.53
N HIS A 18 9.82 6.72 20.42
CA HIS A 18 11.25 6.95 20.42
C HIS A 18 12.02 5.71 20.90
N ALA A 19 13.09 5.41 20.22
CA ALA A 19 14.08 4.49 20.74
C ALA A 19 14.79 5.08 21.97
N PRO A 20 15.34 4.25 22.84
CA PRO A 20 16.12 4.72 23.99
C PRO A 20 17.43 5.46 23.63
N ASP A 21 17.89 5.39 22.38
CA ASP A 21 19.03 6.14 21.85
C ASP A 21 18.71 7.63 21.58
N GLY A 22 17.41 7.97 21.50
CA GLY A 22 16.93 9.32 21.26
C GLY A 22 16.96 9.79 19.80
N ASP A 23 17.54 9.00 18.89
CA ASP A 23 17.75 9.36 17.49
C ASP A 23 16.85 8.59 16.52
N THR A 24 16.28 7.45 16.95
CA THR A 24 15.48 6.55 16.13
C THR A 24 14.00 6.63 16.49
N LEU A 25 13.13 6.69 15.48
CA LEU A 25 11.67 6.62 15.59
C LEU A 25 11.18 5.26 15.08
N TYR A 26 10.40 4.58 15.91
CA TYR A 26 9.67 3.38 15.52
C TYR A 26 8.20 3.71 15.31
N ALA A 27 7.60 3.11 14.29
CA ALA A 27 6.20 3.34 13.96
C ALA A 27 5.48 2.03 13.62
N GLY A 28 4.22 1.93 14.03
CA GLY A 28 3.35 0.78 13.75
C GLY A 28 2.19 1.18 12.87
N SER A 29 1.93 0.40 11.83
CA SER A 29 0.84 0.63 10.88
C SER A 29 -0.17 -0.51 10.86
N SER A 30 -1.34 -0.25 10.28
CA SER A 30 -2.35 -1.28 10.01
C SER A 30 -1.92 -2.13 8.82
N LEU A 31 -1.66 -3.43 9.03
CA LEU A 31 -1.25 -4.40 8.02
C LEU A 31 0.04 -4.08 7.23
N GLY A 32 0.67 -2.92 7.51
CA GLY A 32 1.94 -2.51 6.91
C GLY A 32 3.15 -2.78 7.80
N GLY A 33 2.97 -3.49 8.90
CA GLY A 33 4.05 -3.93 9.78
C GLY A 33 4.59 -2.85 10.70
N VAL A 34 5.82 -3.04 11.13
CA VAL A 34 6.59 -2.15 12.01
C VAL A 34 7.76 -1.55 11.22
N TRP A 35 7.97 -0.26 11.42
CA TRP A 35 8.98 0.53 10.72
C TRP A 35 9.91 1.21 11.69
N LYS A 36 11.15 1.44 11.28
CA LYS A 36 12.07 2.34 11.96
C LYS A 36 12.61 3.39 10.99
N GLY A 37 12.83 4.61 11.48
CA GLY A 37 13.37 5.71 10.70
C GLY A 37 13.99 6.77 11.61
N THR A 38 14.37 7.90 11.04
CA THR A 38 14.87 9.03 11.82
C THR A 38 13.71 9.81 12.45
N LEU A 39 14.01 10.61 13.47
CA LEU A 39 12.99 11.49 14.08
C LEU A 39 12.39 12.49 13.07
N ASP A 40 13.10 12.81 11.99
CA ASP A 40 12.62 13.73 10.95
C ASP A 40 11.76 13.05 9.87
N GLY A 41 11.44 11.76 10.04
CA GLY A 41 10.58 11.02 9.11
C GLY A 41 11.27 10.70 7.78
N THR A 42 12.55 10.36 7.85
CA THR A 42 13.36 9.90 6.70
C THR A 42 14.04 8.58 7.01
N ASP A 43 14.64 7.98 6.00
CA ASP A 43 15.38 6.71 6.11
C ASP A 43 14.51 5.59 6.73
N TRP A 44 13.26 5.54 6.32
CA TRP A 44 12.33 4.52 6.80
C TRP A 44 12.70 3.13 6.29
N GLU A 45 12.85 2.19 7.20
CA GLU A 45 13.12 0.78 6.96
C GLU A 45 12.01 -0.09 7.56
N PRO A 46 11.41 -1.01 6.80
CA PRO A 46 10.48 -1.98 7.34
C PRO A 46 11.25 -3.03 8.15
N ILE A 47 10.85 -3.24 9.39
CA ILE A 47 11.39 -4.31 10.24
C ILE A 47 10.33 -5.37 10.58
N GLY A 48 9.12 -5.21 10.08
CA GLY A 48 7.97 -6.06 10.34
C GLY A 48 7.42 -6.79 9.12
N ASP A 49 8.15 -6.85 8.00
CA ASP A 49 7.67 -7.46 6.76
C ASP A 49 7.40 -8.98 6.89
N ASN A 50 8.01 -9.64 7.85
CA ASN A 50 7.76 -11.05 8.19
C ASN A 50 6.70 -11.25 9.29
N LEU A 51 5.96 -10.19 9.66
CA LEU A 51 4.96 -10.18 10.72
C LEU A 51 3.58 -9.79 10.18
N TYR A 52 2.62 -10.71 10.20
CA TYR A 52 1.25 -10.43 9.77
C TYR A 52 0.46 -9.67 10.83
N GLY A 53 -0.36 -8.70 10.38
CA GLY A 53 -1.39 -8.06 11.19
C GLY A 53 -1.06 -6.66 11.68
N GLY A 54 0.05 -6.08 11.24
CA GLY A 54 0.45 -4.72 11.60
C GLY A 54 0.75 -4.55 13.09
N SER A 55 0.73 -3.33 13.59
CA SER A 55 0.95 -3.02 15.00
C SER A 55 0.08 -1.86 15.47
N HIS A 56 -0.81 -2.11 16.43
CA HIS A 56 -1.63 -1.09 17.09
C HIS A 56 -0.97 -0.57 18.38
N TRP A 57 -0.10 -1.38 18.96
CA TRP A 57 0.68 -1.03 20.16
C TRP A 57 2.14 -1.36 19.92
N LEU A 58 3.00 -0.43 20.27
CA LEU A 58 4.45 -0.56 20.12
C LEU A 58 5.13 -0.04 21.38
N GLU A 59 6.15 -0.77 21.86
CA GLU A 59 7.08 -0.26 22.86
C GLU A 59 8.50 -0.65 22.49
N VAL A 60 9.42 0.27 22.79
CA VAL A 60 10.85 0.10 22.49
C VAL A 60 11.63 0.19 23.77
N VAL A 61 12.42 -0.85 24.07
CA VAL A 61 13.19 -1.01 25.30
C VAL A 61 14.67 -0.99 24.96
N ALA A 62 15.49 -0.44 25.87
CA ALA A 62 16.94 -0.45 25.70
C ALA A 62 17.47 -1.90 25.63
N PRO A 63 18.47 -2.18 24.78
CA PRO A 63 19.07 -3.49 24.73
C PRO A 63 19.78 -3.82 26.04
N ALA A 64 19.84 -5.10 26.38
CA ALA A 64 20.54 -5.57 27.60
C ALA A 64 22.05 -5.33 27.53
N VAL A 65 22.60 -5.25 26.33
CA VAL A 65 24.04 -4.97 26.07
C VAL A 65 24.13 -3.73 25.20
N GLU A 66 24.96 -2.78 25.62
CA GLU A 66 25.19 -1.55 24.85
C GLU A 66 25.79 -1.87 23.47
N GLY A 67 25.15 -1.38 22.42
CA GLY A 67 25.52 -1.59 21.02
C GLY A 67 24.73 -2.70 20.30
N ASP A 68 23.91 -3.45 21.03
CA ASP A 68 22.92 -4.34 20.40
C ASP A 68 21.68 -3.55 19.92
N PRO A 69 20.88 -4.09 18.99
CA PRO A 69 19.60 -3.50 18.60
C PRO A 69 18.65 -3.29 19.78
N ALA A 70 17.81 -2.28 19.69
CA ALA A 70 16.74 -2.06 20.67
C ALA A 70 15.75 -3.25 20.66
N VAL A 71 15.17 -3.53 21.82
CA VAL A 71 14.11 -4.54 21.93
C VAL A 71 12.78 -3.90 21.54
N VAL A 72 12.12 -4.44 20.55
CA VAL A 72 10.83 -3.96 20.04
C VAL A 72 9.72 -4.96 20.39
N LEU A 73 8.66 -4.46 21.02
CA LEU A 73 7.42 -5.20 21.22
C LEU A 73 6.33 -4.61 20.36
N ALA A 74 5.71 -5.43 19.56
CA ALA A 74 4.59 -5.07 18.69
C ALA A 74 3.36 -5.91 19.05
N ALA A 75 2.19 -5.29 19.10
CA ALA A 75 0.96 -5.96 19.41
C ALA A 75 -0.18 -5.53 18.49
N THR A 76 -0.98 -6.49 18.00
CA THR A 76 -2.16 -6.27 17.19
C THR A 76 -3.42 -6.19 18.05
N ASP A 77 -4.49 -5.60 17.55
CA ASP A 77 -5.82 -5.64 18.18
C ASP A 77 -6.33 -7.07 18.37
N GLY A 78 -5.99 -7.99 17.46
CA GLY A 78 -6.32 -9.40 17.55
C GLY A 78 -5.59 -10.17 18.66
N GLY A 79 -4.76 -9.48 19.45
CA GLY A 79 -4.06 -10.05 20.59
C GLY A 79 -2.76 -10.77 20.27
N LEU A 80 -2.28 -10.73 19.04
CA LEU A 80 -0.96 -11.20 18.69
C LEU A 80 0.08 -10.24 19.25
N VAL A 81 1.02 -10.76 20.04
CA VAL A 81 2.10 -9.97 20.62
C VAL A 81 3.43 -10.61 20.22
N HIS A 82 4.31 -9.79 19.69
CA HIS A 82 5.60 -10.21 19.18
C HIS A 82 6.70 -9.35 19.79
N ARG A 83 7.87 -9.94 20.00
CA ARG A 83 9.07 -9.31 20.49
C ARG A 83 10.24 -9.63 19.54
N SER A 84 11.01 -8.62 19.20
CA SER A 84 12.27 -8.73 18.49
C SER A 84 13.38 -8.05 19.28
N ASP A 85 14.60 -8.64 19.29
CA ASP A 85 15.83 -8.04 19.83
C ASP A 85 16.97 -8.06 18.79
N ASP A 86 16.62 -8.27 17.53
CA ASP A 86 17.54 -8.36 16.39
C ASP A 86 17.09 -7.48 15.21
N ASP A 87 16.47 -6.33 15.53
CA ASP A 87 16.03 -5.34 14.54
C ASP A 87 14.98 -5.87 13.55
N GLY A 88 14.09 -6.75 14.03
CA GLY A 88 13.01 -7.33 13.23
C GLY A 88 13.40 -8.54 12.37
N ALA A 89 14.67 -9.00 12.43
CA ALA A 89 15.07 -10.19 11.70
C ALA A 89 14.31 -11.44 12.18
N THR A 90 14.05 -11.51 13.48
CA THR A 90 13.17 -12.54 14.06
C THR A 90 12.16 -11.94 15.04
N TRP A 91 10.98 -12.55 15.09
CA TRP A 91 9.91 -12.19 16.01
C TRP A 91 9.45 -13.42 16.79
N VAL A 92 9.37 -13.27 18.10
CA VAL A 92 8.95 -14.35 19.00
C VAL A 92 7.80 -13.91 19.88
N ALA A 93 6.89 -14.83 20.18
CA ALA A 93 5.80 -14.55 21.11
C ALA A 93 6.35 -14.59 22.56
N PRO A 94 6.10 -13.55 23.37
CA PRO A 94 6.47 -13.55 24.79
C PRO A 94 5.76 -14.67 25.57
N SER A 95 6.41 -15.23 26.57
CA SER A 95 5.78 -16.20 27.45
C SER A 95 4.81 -15.54 28.45
N GLY A 96 3.80 -16.28 28.92
CA GLY A 96 2.79 -15.76 29.84
C GLY A 96 1.68 -14.92 29.19
N LEU A 97 1.63 -14.88 27.86
CA LEU A 97 0.56 -14.32 27.04
C LEU A 97 -0.11 -15.45 26.27
N ASP A 98 -1.03 -16.16 26.92
CA ASP A 98 -1.69 -17.34 26.34
C ASP A 98 -2.76 -16.89 25.32
N SER A 99 -2.35 -16.54 24.09
CA SER A 99 -3.22 -16.19 22.96
C SER A 99 -4.39 -15.29 23.36
N PRO A 100 -4.14 -14.06 23.83
CA PRO A 100 -5.23 -13.14 24.14
C PRO A 100 -6.06 -12.88 22.88
N SER A 101 -7.34 -12.57 23.06
CA SER A 101 -8.24 -12.19 21.97
C SER A 101 -8.20 -10.69 21.65
N GLY A 102 -7.42 -9.92 22.37
CA GLY A 102 -7.20 -8.50 22.15
C GLY A 102 -6.18 -7.91 23.12
N VAL A 103 -5.47 -6.88 22.65
CA VAL A 103 -4.59 -6.03 23.47
C VAL A 103 -5.24 -4.65 23.57
N ARG A 104 -5.46 -4.19 24.79
CA ARG A 104 -6.08 -2.88 25.03
C ARG A 104 -5.07 -1.79 25.34
N ARG A 105 -3.92 -2.15 25.92
CA ARG A 105 -2.84 -1.23 26.24
C ARG A 105 -1.54 -2.00 26.34
N LEU A 106 -0.49 -1.48 25.75
CA LEU A 106 0.88 -1.82 26.02
C LEU A 106 1.60 -0.53 26.39
N VAL A 107 2.31 -0.52 27.50
CA VAL A 107 2.99 0.68 27.98
C VAL A 107 4.25 0.33 28.73
N ARG A 108 5.30 1.14 28.53
CA ARG A 108 6.55 1.07 29.26
C ARG A 108 6.61 2.13 30.35
N LEU A 109 6.85 1.72 31.59
CA LEU A 109 7.20 2.63 32.69
C LEU A 109 8.68 2.98 32.58
N ARG A 110 8.99 4.26 32.41
CA ARG A 110 10.36 4.75 32.24
C ARG A 110 11.00 4.99 33.61
N GLY A 111 12.23 4.53 33.80
CA GLY A 111 13.05 4.79 34.99
C GLY A 111 13.57 3.56 35.71
N GLY A 112 14.83 3.30 35.57
CA GLY A 112 15.62 2.36 36.37
C GLY A 112 15.58 0.88 35.96
N SER A 113 14.44 0.31 35.74
CA SER A 113 14.22 -0.97 35.04
C SER A 113 13.07 -0.74 34.09
N ASP A 114 13.25 -1.02 32.78
CA ASP A 114 12.21 -0.89 31.78
C ASP A 114 11.10 -1.92 32.04
N THR A 115 10.19 -1.57 32.91
CA THR A 115 9.04 -2.41 33.27
C THR A 115 7.95 -2.21 32.25
N LEU A 116 7.45 -3.29 31.65
CA LEU A 116 6.35 -3.25 30.70
C LEU A 116 5.06 -3.72 31.33
N PHE A 117 3.97 -3.06 31.00
CA PHE A 117 2.62 -3.48 31.36
C PHE A 117 1.81 -3.73 30.10
N ILE A 118 1.06 -4.82 30.09
CA ILE A 118 0.14 -5.14 29.02
C ILE A 118 -1.24 -5.46 29.59
N LEU A 119 -2.26 -4.80 29.05
CA LEU A 119 -3.65 -5.08 29.35
C LEU A 119 -4.25 -5.88 28.20
N THR A 120 -4.60 -7.12 28.47
CA THR A 120 -5.10 -8.06 27.46
C THR A 120 -6.52 -8.50 27.79
N THR A 121 -7.27 -8.87 26.76
CA THR A 121 -8.60 -9.51 26.89
C THR A 121 -8.53 -10.94 26.37
N GLN A 122 -9.10 -11.87 27.11
CA GLN A 122 -9.23 -13.28 26.71
C GLN A 122 -10.58 -13.80 27.18
N ASP A 123 -11.36 -14.44 26.31
CA ASP A 123 -12.70 -14.99 26.63
C ASP A 123 -13.65 -13.99 27.31
N GLY A 124 -13.50 -12.70 27.00
CA GLY A 124 -14.27 -11.59 27.56
C GLY A 124 -13.80 -11.12 28.93
N GLU A 125 -12.69 -11.61 29.44
CA GLU A 125 -12.08 -11.18 30.71
C GLU A 125 -10.78 -10.39 30.43
N SER A 126 -10.61 -9.27 31.14
CA SER A 126 -9.44 -8.39 31.03
C SER A 126 -8.45 -8.66 32.16
N THR A 127 -7.17 -8.68 31.81
CA THR A 127 -6.08 -8.96 32.75
C THR A 127 -4.89 -8.05 32.50
N LEU A 128 -4.40 -7.39 33.56
CA LEU A 128 -3.15 -6.64 33.55
C LEU A 128 -2.00 -7.56 33.90
N ARG A 129 -0.96 -7.53 33.07
CA ARG A 129 0.28 -8.30 33.26
C ARG A 129 1.48 -7.38 33.22
N ARG A 130 2.56 -7.81 33.86
CA ARG A 130 3.83 -7.08 33.95
C ARG A 130 4.99 -7.95 33.46
N SER A 131 5.92 -7.32 32.76
CA SER A 131 7.26 -7.85 32.46
C SER A 131 8.33 -6.99 33.10
N GLU A 132 9.37 -7.64 33.64
CA GLU A 132 10.58 -7.01 34.22
C GLU A 132 11.85 -7.48 33.50
N ASP A 133 11.71 -8.19 32.39
CA ASP A 133 12.78 -8.80 31.60
C ASP A 133 12.81 -8.36 30.15
N GLY A 134 12.35 -7.12 29.86
CA GLY A 134 12.34 -6.57 28.50
C GLY A 134 11.33 -7.25 27.59
N GLY A 135 10.23 -7.76 28.16
CA GLY A 135 9.15 -8.35 27.39
C GLY A 135 9.35 -9.83 27.02
N GLU A 136 10.34 -10.55 27.59
CA GLU A 136 10.49 -11.99 27.36
C GLU A 136 9.37 -12.80 28.02
N SER A 137 8.94 -12.34 29.21
CA SER A 137 7.85 -12.96 29.93
C SER A 137 6.92 -11.98 30.62
N PHE A 138 5.65 -12.34 30.74
CA PHE A 138 4.64 -11.55 31.43
C PHE A 138 3.96 -12.36 32.55
N SER A 139 3.78 -11.73 33.71
CA SER A 139 3.07 -12.28 34.87
C SER A 139 1.85 -11.44 35.22
N VAL A 140 0.77 -12.09 35.66
CA VAL A 140 -0.46 -11.41 36.06
C VAL A 140 -0.23 -10.61 37.32
N VAL A 141 -0.59 -9.32 37.29
CA VAL A 141 -0.57 -8.42 38.49
C VAL A 141 -1.97 -8.00 38.91
N TYR A 142 -2.95 -7.97 38.00
CA TYR A 142 -4.35 -7.67 38.36
C TYR A 142 -5.33 -8.31 37.37
N SER A 143 -6.48 -8.78 37.87
CA SER A 143 -7.60 -9.27 37.04
C SER A 143 -8.79 -8.36 37.14
N LEU A 144 -9.22 -7.78 36.02
CA LEU A 144 -10.37 -6.88 35.93
C LEU A 144 -11.67 -7.64 35.70
N GLY A 145 -11.64 -8.97 35.44
CA GLY A 145 -12.83 -9.73 35.03
C GLY A 145 -13.39 -9.21 33.72
N ALA A 146 -14.68 -9.15 33.59
CA ALA A 146 -15.38 -8.69 32.37
C ALA A 146 -15.40 -7.15 32.20
N PHE A 147 -14.72 -6.40 33.06
CA PHE A 147 -14.68 -4.94 32.95
C PHE A 147 -13.67 -4.51 31.88
N SER A 148 -14.09 -3.65 30.97
CA SER A 148 -13.26 -3.06 29.94
C SER A 148 -12.55 -1.80 30.48
N GLY A 149 -11.50 -2.02 31.27
CA GLY A 149 -10.69 -0.97 31.87
C GLY A 149 -9.54 -0.50 30.99
N ASP A 150 -8.79 0.48 31.50
CA ASP A 150 -7.58 1.01 30.88
C ASP A 150 -6.55 1.42 31.94
N LEU A 151 -5.33 1.64 31.51
CA LEU A 151 -4.15 1.88 32.31
C LEU A 151 -3.49 3.20 31.90
N PHE A 152 -3.19 4.05 32.88
CA PHE A 152 -2.23 5.15 32.75
C PHE A 152 -1.02 4.86 33.63
N ALA A 153 0.18 4.89 33.04
CA ALA A 153 1.46 4.78 33.75
C ALA A 153 2.26 6.09 33.57
N ASP A 154 2.95 6.52 34.63
CA ASP A 154 3.79 7.72 34.61
C ASP A 154 4.93 7.60 33.58
N ARG A 155 5.08 8.63 32.74
CA ARG A 155 6.06 8.69 31.65
C ARG A 155 7.36 9.38 32.04
N THR A 156 7.47 9.89 33.28
CA THR A 156 8.63 10.64 33.78
C THR A 156 9.56 9.84 34.68
N GLY A 157 9.19 8.57 34.95
CA GLY A 157 10.02 7.63 35.72
C GLY A 157 9.56 7.44 37.16
N SER A 158 8.37 7.95 37.56
CA SER A 158 7.71 7.52 38.79
C SER A 158 7.15 6.11 38.63
N PRO A 159 7.07 5.28 39.69
CA PRO A 159 6.44 3.97 39.65
C PRO A 159 4.90 4.04 39.65
N ASP A 160 4.32 5.23 39.57
CA ASP A 160 2.88 5.46 39.68
C ASP A 160 2.09 4.91 38.48
N ILE A 161 1.10 4.07 38.79
CA ILE A 161 0.22 3.45 37.80
C ILE A 161 -1.21 3.64 38.28
N TYR A 162 -2.09 4.03 37.37
CA TYR A 162 -3.52 4.17 37.60
C TYR A 162 -4.27 3.18 36.71
N LEU A 163 -5.18 2.39 37.29
CA LEU A 163 -5.96 1.36 36.59
C LEU A 163 -7.45 1.57 36.82
N ALA A 164 -8.19 1.78 35.72
CA ALA A 164 -9.65 1.77 35.79
C ALA A 164 -10.16 0.34 35.92
N SER A 165 -10.96 0.07 36.92
CA SER A 165 -11.53 -1.24 37.21
C SER A 165 -13.01 -1.15 37.62
N ALA A 166 -13.69 -2.30 37.76
CA ALA A 166 -15.04 -2.35 38.30
C ALA A 166 -15.14 -1.89 39.76
N GLU A 167 -14.04 -1.90 40.51
CA GLU A 167 -13.98 -1.45 41.91
C GLU A 167 -13.79 0.05 42.04
N GLY A 168 -13.46 0.73 40.94
CA GLY A 168 -13.14 2.15 40.88
C GLY A 168 -11.78 2.38 40.23
N LEU A 169 -11.22 3.58 40.43
CA LEU A 169 -9.85 3.88 40.04
C LEU A 169 -8.90 3.32 41.11
N LEU A 170 -7.97 2.51 40.67
CA LEU A 170 -6.89 1.93 41.47
C LEU A 170 -5.59 2.66 41.21
N HIS A 171 -4.75 2.78 42.24
CA HIS A 171 -3.39 3.33 42.16
C HIS A 171 -2.39 2.33 42.77
N SER A 172 -1.25 2.18 42.15
CA SER A 172 -0.08 1.47 42.64
C SER A 172 1.14 2.38 42.55
N ASP A 173 1.99 2.38 43.59
CA ASP A 173 3.29 3.03 43.65
C ASP A 173 4.45 2.02 43.80
N ASP A 174 4.15 0.73 43.63
CA ASP A 174 5.07 -0.41 43.76
C ASP A 174 5.03 -1.37 42.57
N LEU A 175 4.85 -0.82 41.35
CA LEU A 175 4.85 -1.56 40.07
C LEU A 175 3.72 -2.59 39.96
N GLY A 176 2.60 -2.37 40.64
CA GLY A 176 1.44 -3.26 40.62
C GLY A 176 1.47 -4.41 41.63
N ASP A 177 2.47 -4.43 42.54
CA ASP A 177 2.52 -5.43 43.62
C ASP A 177 1.38 -5.23 44.64
N SER A 178 0.96 -3.97 44.89
CA SER A 178 -0.21 -3.67 45.65
C SER A 178 -1.04 -2.52 45.04
N TRP A 179 -2.35 -2.52 45.33
CA TRP A 179 -3.29 -1.58 44.75
C TRP A 179 -4.13 -0.90 45.83
N THR A 180 -4.28 0.40 45.75
CA THR A 180 -5.13 1.22 46.59
C THR A 180 -6.31 1.79 45.78
N VAL A 181 -7.53 1.65 46.24
CA VAL A 181 -8.71 2.30 45.63
C VAL A 181 -8.65 3.80 45.94
N MET A 182 -8.53 4.63 44.92
CA MET A 182 -8.51 6.08 45.05
C MET A 182 -9.91 6.66 45.17
N GLY A 183 -10.81 6.26 44.28
CA GLY A 183 -12.18 6.70 44.25
C GLY A 183 -13.06 5.90 43.32
N ALA A 184 -14.35 6.19 43.31
CA ALA A 184 -15.26 5.60 42.33
C ALA A 184 -14.99 6.20 40.94
N LEU A 185 -15.23 5.40 39.90
CA LEU A 185 -15.26 5.95 38.54
C LEU A 185 -16.35 7.02 38.39
N PRO A 186 -16.22 7.93 37.41
CA PRO A 186 -17.13 9.10 37.32
C PRO A 186 -18.60 8.74 37.23
N VAL A 187 -18.87 7.60 36.54
CA VAL A 187 -20.23 7.02 36.38
C VAL A 187 -20.13 5.50 36.36
N ALA A 188 -21.26 4.83 36.49
CA ALA A 188 -21.32 3.39 36.21
C ALA A 188 -21.21 3.18 34.71
N ALA A 189 -20.03 2.73 34.26
CA ALA A 189 -19.70 2.51 32.87
C ALA A 189 -19.35 1.04 32.61
N SER A 190 -19.47 0.59 31.37
CA SER A 190 -19.02 -0.73 30.92
C SER A 190 -17.58 -0.70 30.42
N SER A 191 -17.12 0.46 29.97
CA SER A 191 -15.74 0.71 29.54
C SER A 191 -15.24 2.07 30.02
N VAL A 192 -13.96 2.14 30.32
CA VAL A 192 -13.25 3.38 30.66
C VAL A 192 -11.90 3.39 30.00
N GLU A 193 -11.54 4.49 29.38
CA GLU A 193 -10.22 4.76 28.85
C GLU A 193 -9.59 5.92 29.61
N LEU A 194 -8.28 5.85 29.90
CA LEU A 194 -7.55 6.75 30.77
C LEU A 194 -6.39 7.44 30.07
N ALA A 195 -6.19 8.72 30.40
CA ALA A 195 -4.92 9.42 30.23
C ALA A 195 -4.62 10.27 31.46
N GLY A 196 -3.34 10.60 31.64
CA GLY A 196 -2.89 11.44 32.73
C GLY A 196 -1.81 12.43 32.33
N SER A 197 -1.71 13.55 33.05
CA SER A 197 -0.63 14.52 32.96
C SER A 197 0.23 14.44 34.21
N GLU A 198 1.54 14.42 34.01
CA GLU A 198 2.54 14.39 35.09
C GLU A 198 2.93 15.80 35.55
N ALA A 199 2.41 16.85 34.90
CA ALA A 199 2.70 18.24 35.24
C ALA A 199 2.08 18.65 36.59
N GLY A 200 2.87 18.57 37.66
CA GLY A 200 2.44 18.92 39.01
C GLY A 200 1.72 17.80 39.76
N ALA A 201 0.54 18.06 40.34
CA ALA A 201 -0.32 17.00 40.90
C ALA A 201 -0.95 16.24 39.70
N PRO A 202 -1.04 14.91 39.76
CA PRO A 202 -1.52 14.16 38.60
C PRO A 202 -2.99 14.52 38.31
N ARG A 203 -3.21 15.09 37.11
CA ARG A 203 -4.52 15.29 36.53
C ARG A 203 -4.84 14.09 35.67
N LEU A 204 -6.00 13.50 35.91
CA LEU A 204 -6.44 12.35 35.11
C LEU A 204 -7.69 12.72 34.28
N TRP A 205 -7.75 12.06 33.11
CA TRP A 205 -8.87 12.15 32.20
C TRP A 205 -9.44 10.76 31.96
N ALA A 206 -10.76 10.65 31.94
CA ALA A 206 -11.45 9.40 31.70
C ALA A 206 -12.55 9.56 30.65
N ILE A 207 -12.48 8.78 29.57
CA ILE A 207 -13.60 8.62 28.63
C ILE A 207 -14.38 7.38 29.03
N THR A 208 -15.69 7.55 29.29
CA THR A 208 -16.57 6.45 29.69
C THR A 208 -17.49 6.08 28.54
N ASP A 209 -17.66 4.77 28.31
CA ASP A 209 -18.51 4.21 27.25
C ASP A 209 -18.37 4.91 25.88
N ARG A 210 -17.19 5.44 25.60
CA ARG A 210 -16.81 6.15 24.36
C ARG A 210 -17.63 7.41 24.05
N ASN A 211 -18.31 8.01 25.05
CA ASN A 211 -19.22 9.13 24.80
C ASN A 211 -19.13 10.30 25.77
N ALA A 212 -18.49 10.16 26.93
CA ALA A 212 -18.41 11.23 27.91
C ALA A 212 -17.01 11.32 28.52
N LEU A 213 -16.45 12.54 28.52
CA LEU A 213 -15.15 12.87 29.10
C LEU A 213 -15.31 13.50 30.49
N TYR A 214 -14.54 12.98 31.40
CA TYR A 214 -14.42 13.47 32.80
C TYR A 214 -12.98 13.80 33.12
N ARG A 215 -12.78 14.78 34.01
CA ARG A 215 -11.51 15.21 34.55
C ARG A 215 -11.46 15.04 36.06
N SER A 216 -10.33 14.58 36.56
CA SER A 216 -9.98 14.60 37.99
C SER A 216 -8.76 15.46 38.21
N ASP A 217 -8.80 16.37 39.19
CA ASP A 217 -7.70 17.22 39.64
C ASP A 217 -7.07 16.73 40.96
N ASP A 218 -7.49 15.57 41.48
CA ASP A 218 -7.12 14.99 42.76
C ASP A 218 -6.74 13.50 42.65
N ALA A 219 -6.08 13.15 41.58
CA ALA A 219 -5.58 11.79 41.30
C ALA A 219 -6.70 10.72 41.30
N GLY A 220 -7.92 11.10 40.89
CA GLY A 220 -9.06 10.19 40.76
C GLY A 220 -9.92 10.02 41.99
N GLU A 221 -9.69 10.82 43.06
CA GLU A 221 -10.59 10.83 44.23
C GLU A 221 -11.98 11.32 43.83
N THR A 222 -12.02 12.40 43.00
CA THR A 222 -13.28 12.97 42.50
C THR A 222 -13.18 13.28 41.00
N TRP A 223 -14.32 13.26 40.32
CA TRP A 223 -14.41 13.49 38.88
C TRP A 223 -15.40 14.61 38.55
N THR A 224 -15.03 15.43 37.58
CA THR A 224 -15.87 16.51 37.06
C THR A 224 -16.12 16.21 35.56
N TRP A 225 -17.40 16.28 35.15
CA TRP A 225 -17.75 16.17 33.75
C TRP A 225 -17.13 17.32 32.94
N SER A 226 -16.57 17.07 31.81
CA SER A 226 -15.92 18.06 30.93
C SER A 226 -16.74 18.27 29.65
N THR A 227 -16.92 17.24 28.82
CA THR A 227 -17.65 17.36 27.55
C THR A 227 -18.22 16.02 27.09
N GLU A 228 -19.18 16.10 26.17
CA GLU A 228 -19.55 14.91 25.36
C GLU A 228 -18.45 14.59 24.33
N VAL A 229 -18.23 13.32 24.10
CA VAL A 229 -17.30 12.81 23.10
C VAL A 229 -18.11 12.22 21.97
N SER A 230 -17.87 12.67 20.77
CA SER A 230 -18.48 12.12 19.55
C SER A 230 -17.37 11.69 18.60
N ASP A 231 -17.67 10.76 17.73
CA ASP A 231 -16.72 10.30 16.71
C ASP A 231 -15.39 9.75 17.28
N TYR A 232 -15.44 9.11 18.43
CA TYR A 232 -14.26 8.67 19.15
C TYR A 232 -13.68 7.36 18.56
N TRP A 233 -12.40 7.41 18.21
CA TRP A 233 -11.69 6.28 17.60
C TRP A 233 -10.87 5.42 18.57
N GLY A 234 -10.93 5.69 19.86
CA GLY A 234 -10.24 4.91 20.89
C GLY A 234 -8.88 5.46 21.27
N THR A 235 -8.57 6.70 20.93
CA THR A 235 -7.30 7.32 21.26
C THR A 235 -7.46 8.61 22.03
N LEU A 236 -6.68 8.76 23.10
CA LEU A 236 -6.61 9.96 23.93
C LEU A 236 -5.22 10.06 24.56
N ASN A 237 -4.76 11.29 24.76
CA ASN A 237 -3.53 11.52 25.53
C ASN A 237 -3.53 12.91 26.20
N ALA A 238 -2.75 13.04 27.26
CA ALA A 238 -2.51 14.29 27.97
C ALA A 238 -1.04 14.68 27.86
N SER A 239 -0.75 15.98 27.87
CA SER A 239 0.60 16.47 27.92
C SER A 239 1.31 16.05 29.20
N ILE A 240 2.59 15.70 29.07
CA ILE A 240 3.49 15.39 30.18
C ILE A 240 3.82 16.66 30.94
N GLN A 241 3.93 17.81 30.24
CA GLN A 241 4.49 19.06 30.77
C GLN A 241 3.47 20.16 31.02
N ASP A 242 2.30 20.08 30.39
CA ASP A 242 1.22 21.06 30.53
C ASP A 242 -0.07 20.39 31.03
N VAL A 243 -0.38 20.57 32.29
CA VAL A 243 -1.55 19.98 32.95
C VAL A 243 -2.88 20.36 32.28
N ASP A 244 -2.93 21.46 31.55
CA ASP A 244 -4.13 21.98 30.89
C ASP A 244 -4.28 21.50 29.44
N LEU A 245 -3.23 20.84 28.87
CA LEU A 245 -3.27 20.33 27.51
C LEU A 245 -3.65 18.84 27.47
N PHE A 246 -4.73 18.54 26.77
CA PHE A 246 -5.24 17.20 26.54
C PHE A 246 -5.87 17.12 25.15
N ALA A 247 -5.83 15.93 24.54
CA ALA A 247 -6.47 15.67 23.25
C ALA A 247 -7.08 14.27 23.16
N TRP A 248 -8.07 14.14 22.28
CA TRP A 248 -8.61 12.86 21.86
C TRP A 248 -8.89 12.84 20.36
N GLY A 249 -8.82 11.66 19.75
CA GLY A 249 -8.97 11.44 18.33
C GLY A 249 -10.31 10.86 17.94
N GLY A 250 -10.86 11.39 16.87
CA GLY A 250 -12.01 10.93 16.13
C GLY A 250 -11.75 11.11 14.65
N VAL A 251 -12.73 11.57 13.85
CA VAL A 251 -12.48 12.06 12.48
C VAL A 251 -11.47 13.23 12.52
N HIS A 252 -11.45 13.97 13.62
CA HIS A 252 -10.53 15.07 13.89
C HIS A 252 -9.87 14.90 15.25
N VAL A 253 -8.71 15.53 15.45
CA VAL A 253 -8.18 15.74 16.78
C VAL A 253 -8.97 16.86 17.47
N GLN A 254 -9.57 16.53 18.60
CA GLN A 254 -10.17 17.48 19.55
C GLN A 254 -9.17 17.77 20.66
N ARG A 255 -8.83 19.04 20.90
CA ARG A 255 -7.86 19.43 21.94
C ARG A 255 -8.40 20.52 22.82
N THR A 256 -7.96 20.52 24.08
CA THR A 256 -8.06 21.63 25.02
C THR A 256 -6.65 22.09 25.42
N ALA A 257 -6.49 23.36 25.74
CA ALA A 257 -5.28 23.95 26.32
C ALA A 257 -5.61 24.84 27.53
N ASP A 258 -6.79 24.61 28.14
CA ASP A 258 -7.30 25.31 29.31
C ASP A 258 -7.96 24.34 30.31
N GLY A 259 -7.50 23.09 30.30
CA GLY A 259 -7.99 22.06 31.21
C GLY A 259 -9.42 21.60 30.95
N GLY A 260 -9.93 21.75 29.73
CA GLY A 260 -11.26 21.31 29.33
C GLY A 260 -12.36 22.38 29.51
N ASP A 261 -11.99 23.63 29.75
CA ASP A 261 -12.93 24.75 29.78
C ASP A 261 -13.38 25.11 28.33
N SER A 262 -12.52 24.91 27.32
CA SER A 262 -12.85 25.04 25.91
C SER A 262 -12.19 23.96 25.05
N TRP A 263 -12.79 23.68 23.88
CA TRP A 263 -12.36 22.64 22.94
C TRP A 263 -12.23 23.20 21.55
N ALA A 264 -11.21 22.75 20.83
CA ALA A 264 -10.95 23.14 19.45
C ALA A 264 -10.51 21.95 18.62
N ILE A 265 -10.93 21.93 17.36
CA ILE A 265 -10.41 21.03 16.33
C ILE A 265 -9.04 21.53 15.88
N VAL A 266 -8.04 20.65 15.74
CA VAL A 266 -6.70 21.03 15.25
C VAL A 266 -6.79 21.52 13.82
N ASN A 267 -7.40 20.79 12.93
CA ASN A 267 -7.84 21.22 11.61
C ASN A 267 -9.02 20.36 11.14
N HIS A 268 -9.76 20.84 10.17
CA HIS A 268 -10.79 20.02 9.54
C HIS A 268 -10.14 19.06 8.53
N TRP A 269 -10.70 17.86 8.35
CA TRP A 269 -10.17 16.84 7.47
C TRP A 269 -9.99 17.30 6.01
N TRP A 270 -10.87 18.21 5.54
CA TRP A 270 -10.75 18.77 4.18
C TRP A 270 -9.60 19.78 4.00
N ASP A 271 -8.99 20.29 5.08
CA ASP A 271 -7.83 21.19 5.01
C ASP A 271 -6.57 20.44 4.54
N TYR A 272 -6.55 19.12 4.75
CA TYR A 272 -5.49 18.22 4.31
C TYR A 272 -5.23 18.30 2.80
N TYR A 273 -6.27 18.32 1.97
CA TYR A 273 -6.15 18.25 0.50
C TYR A 273 -5.25 19.32 -0.12
N ASN A 274 -5.14 20.47 0.52
CA ASN A 274 -4.33 21.58 0.01
C ASN A 274 -2.97 21.71 0.69
N ALA A 275 -2.72 20.94 1.73
CA ALA A 275 -1.52 21.07 2.55
C ALA A 275 -1.19 19.77 3.32
N PRO A 276 -0.99 18.63 2.64
CA PRO A 276 -0.76 17.33 3.29
C PRO A 276 0.48 17.31 4.18
N ALA A 277 1.46 18.15 3.92
CA ALA A 277 2.66 18.27 4.74
C ALA A 277 2.44 18.94 6.11
N THR A 278 1.35 19.71 6.29
CA THR A 278 1.14 20.56 7.49
C THR A 278 -0.30 20.53 8.01
N ARG A 279 -1.13 19.64 7.52
CA ARG A 279 -2.51 19.43 7.95
C ARG A 279 -2.77 17.95 8.14
N LEU A 280 -3.40 17.61 9.25
CA LEU A 280 -3.75 16.22 9.57
C LEU A 280 -4.77 15.68 8.58
N HIS A 281 -4.55 14.45 8.15
CA HIS A 281 -5.59 13.64 7.52
C HIS A 281 -6.72 13.33 8.50
N ALA A 282 -7.84 12.85 8.00
CA ALA A 282 -8.95 12.36 8.80
C ALA A 282 -8.59 11.09 9.58
N ASP A 283 -9.44 10.77 10.53
CA ASP A 283 -9.47 9.54 11.29
C ASP A 283 -8.17 9.30 12.08
N ILE A 284 -8.26 9.45 13.39
CA ILE A 284 -7.10 9.54 14.29
C ILE A 284 -7.04 8.28 15.17
N PRO A 285 -6.43 7.19 14.72
CA PRO A 285 -6.33 5.95 15.50
C PRO A 285 -5.23 5.98 16.57
N GLY A 286 -4.29 6.95 16.52
CA GLY A 286 -3.20 7.06 17.49
C GLY A 286 -2.88 8.48 17.92
N LEU A 287 -2.58 8.66 19.19
CA LEU A 287 -2.03 9.88 19.79
C LEU A 287 -0.98 9.50 20.81
N ASP A 288 0.27 9.81 20.54
CA ASP A 288 1.39 9.51 21.40
C ASP A 288 2.12 10.77 21.84
N VAL A 289 2.64 10.74 23.07
CA VAL A 289 3.37 11.87 23.64
C VAL A 289 4.67 11.34 24.24
N GLU A 290 5.77 11.87 23.73
CA GLU A 290 7.13 11.50 24.11
C GLU A 290 7.92 12.71 24.59
N LEU A 291 9.03 12.48 25.28
CA LEU A 291 10.03 13.51 25.57
C LEU A 291 11.24 13.31 24.66
N ASP A 292 11.72 14.39 24.05
CA ASP A 292 12.97 14.40 23.32
C ASP A 292 14.17 14.41 24.28
N ASP A 293 15.39 14.26 23.78
CA ASP A 293 16.62 14.25 24.56
C ASP A 293 16.90 15.56 25.29
N ALA A 294 16.35 16.67 24.84
CA ALA A 294 16.43 17.96 25.51
C ALA A 294 15.36 18.10 26.61
N GLY A 295 14.48 17.12 26.74
CA GLY A 295 13.32 17.12 27.62
C GLY A 295 12.16 17.95 27.10
N GLY A 296 12.13 18.26 25.81
CA GLY A 296 11.00 18.87 25.13
C GLY A 296 9.90 17.83 24.84
N GLU A 297 8.64 18.27 24.87
CA GLU A 297 7.52 17.40 24.56
C GLU A 297 7.26 17.32 23.06
N VAL A 298 7.09 16.10 22.56
CA VAL A 298 6.74 15.80 21.17
C VAL A 298 5.43 15.01 21.13
N TRP A 299 4.49 15.47 20.33
CA TRP A 299 3.24 14.77 20.03
C TRP A 299 3.37 14.08 18.69
N TYR A 300 3.05 12.79 18.62
CA TYR A 300 2.83 12.04 17.41
C TYR A 300 1.35 11.83 17.22
N ILE A 301 0.89 12.07 16.01
CA ILE A 301 -0.51 11.96 15.62
C ILE A 301 -0.57 10.98 14.44
N ASP A 302 -1.12 9.82 14.71
CA ASP A 302 -1.33 8.77 13.73
C ASP A 302 -2.70 8.95 13.07
N THR A 303 -2.73 8.88 11.76
CA THR A 303 -3.95 9.10 10.96
C THR A 303 -4.11 7.99 9.93
N ASP A 304 -5.28 7.94 9.28
CA ASP A 304 -5.49 7.02 8.14
C ASP A 304 -4.66 7.40 6.90
N GLY A 305 -4.03 8.56 6.89
CA GLY A 305 -3.17 9.06 5.83
C GLY A 305 -1.73 9.33 6.25
N GLY A 306 -1.24 8.70 7.31
CA GLY A 306 0.16 8.77 7.72
C GLY A 306 0.39 9.24 9.14
N LEU A 307 1.67 9.44 9.45
CA LEU A 307 2.21 9.85 10.75
C LEU A 307 2.59 11.33 10.73
N TYR A 308 2.17 12.05 11.75
CA TYR A 308 2.49 13.47 11.95
C TYR A 308 3.17 13.73 13.29
N ARG A 309 3.91 14.85 13.36
CA ARG A 309 4.60 15.31 14.55
C ARG A 309 4.24 16.75 14.89
N SER A 310 4.25 17.09 16.20
CA SER A 310 4.10 18.46 16.71
C SER A 310 4.96 18.70 17.95
N PHE A 311 5.60 19.87 18.04
CA PHE A 311 6.40 20.32 19.19
C PHE A 311 5.73 21.41 20.02
N ASP A 312 4.50 21.82 19.66
CA ASP A 312 3.81 22.97 20.24
C ASP A 312 2.38 22.64 20.68
N GLY A 313 2.15 21.35 21.06
CA GLY A 313 0.85 20.87 21.49
C GLY A 313 -0.19 20.92 20.37
N MET A 314 0.19 20.55 19.15
CA MET A 314 -0.65 20.49 17.96
C MET A 314 -1.20 21.84 17.47
N GLN A 315 -0.46 22.96 17.75
CA GLN A 315 -0.77 24.23 17.09
C GLN A 315 -0.24 24.22 15.64
N THR A 316 0.92 23.58 15.43
CA THR A 316 1.46 23.24 14.12
C THR A 316 1.76 21.74 14.07
N VAL A 317 1.62 21.15 12.90
CA VAL A 317 1.94 19.74 12.64
C VAL A 317 2.77 19.63 11.37
N GLU A 318 3.62 18.61 11.30
CA GLU A 318 4.34 18.21 10.08
C GLU A 318 4.16 16.74 9.80
N ASN A 319 4.05 16.39 8.54
CA ASN A 319 3.87 15.01 8.07
C ASN A 319 5.23 14.33 7.93
N LEU A 320 5.42 13.21 8.63
CA LEU A 320 6.63 12.39 8.60
C LEU A 320 6.58 11.26 7.57
N SER A 321 5.49 11.13 6.84
CA SER A 321 5.22 9.97 5.99
C SER A 321 5.48 10.21 4.50
N LEU A 322 5.94 11.40 4.12
CA LEU A 322 6.04 11.80 2.72
C LEU A 322 7.32 11.32 2.02
N ASN A 323 8.19 10.60 2.74
CA ASN A 323 9.47 10.12 2.23
C ASN A 323 9.76 8.71 2.71
N GLY A 324 9.33 7.70 1.97
CA GLY A 324 9.71 6.31 2.18
C GLY A 324 8.93 5.53 3.24
N LEU A 325 7.91 6.10 3.90
CA LEU A 325 7.01 5.32 4.77
C LEU A 325 5.91 4.65 3.92
N ARG A 326 6.22 3.47 3.38
CA ARG A 326 5.48 2.78 2.32
C ARG A 326 4.41 1.84 2.88
N VAL A 327 3.41 2.41 3.52
CA VAL A 327 2.32 1.67 4.20
C VAL A 327 0.95 1.90 3.55
N SER A 328 0.93 2.25 2.27
CA SER A 328 -0.33 2.47 1.53
C SER A 328 -1.17 1.19 1.49
N GLN A 329 -2.49 1.38 1.58
CA GLN A 329 -3.49 0.32 1.58
C GLN A 329 -4.25 0.35 0.25
N TYR A 330 -3.71 -0.33 -0.77
CA TYR A 330 -4.32 -0.36 -2.09
C TYR A 330 -5.37 -1.46 -2.22
N TYR A 331 -6.51 -1.10 -2.78
CA TYR A 331 -7.55 -2.02 -3.22
C TYR A 331 -7.29 -2.52 -4.63
N ASP A 332 -6.68 -1.68 -5.48
CA ASP A 332 -6.46 -2.03 -6.88
C ASP A 332 -5.37 -1.18 -7.52
N VAL A 333 -4.79 -1.73 -8.59
CA VAL A 333 -3.85 -1.04 -9.48
C VAL A 333 -4.23 -1.31 -10.92
N LEU A 334 -3.91 -0.37 -11.79
CA LEU A 334 -4.05 -0.49 -13.24
C LEU A 334 -2.85 0.18 -13.88
N THR A 335 -2.04 -0.60 -14.58
CA THR A 335 -0.84 -0.13 -15.28
C THR A 335 -1.18 0.14 -16.74
N SER A 336 -0.68 1.24 -17.29
CA SER A 336 -0.79 1.52 -18.72
C SER A 336 -0.01 0.49 -19.54
N THR A 337 -0.61 -0.01 -20.59
CA THR A 337 0.08 -0.89 -21.54
C THR A 337 1.11 -0.15 -22.38
N ALA A 338 1.09 1.18 -22.41
CA ALA A 338 2.06 2.01 -23.13
C ALA A 338 3.31 2.34 -22.29
N ASP A 339 3.20 2.34 -20.95
CA ASP A 339 4.29 2.63 -20.02
C ASP A 339 4.09 1.87 -18.70
N PRO A 340 4.93 0.87 -18.38
CA PRO A 340 4.81 0.09 -17.15
C PRO A 340 5.02 0.90 -15.85
N ASN A 341 5.56 2.13 -15.96
CA ASN A 341 5.70 3.05 -14.84
C ASN A 341 4.50 4.01 -14.70
N HIS A 342 3.59 4.04 -15.67
CA HIS A 342 2.37 4.82 -15.58
C HIS A 342 1.26 3.98 -14.94
N ILE A 343 1.07 4.17 -13.63
CA ILE A 343 0.20 3.37 -12.78
C ILE A 343 -0.91 4.25 -12.21
N ALA A 344 -2.15 3.86 -12.40
CA ALA A 344 -3.28 4.36 -11.62
C ALA A 344 -3.55 3.39 -10.46
N ALA A 345 -3.82 3.91 -9.27
CA ALA A 345 -4.04 3.12 -8.08
C ALA A 345 -5.22 3.64 -7.26
N GLY A 346 -5.97 2.72 -6.68
CA GLY A 346 -7.08 3.03 -5.78
C GLY A 346 -6.76 2.54 -4.38
N ALA A 347 -6.73 3.46 -3.42
CA ALA A 347 -6.36 3.17 -2.03
C ALA A 347 -7.51 3.45 -1.07
N GLN A 348 -7.43 2.84 0.10
CA GLN A 348 -8.25 3.23 1.24
C GLN A 348 -7.80 4.62 1.72
N ASP A 349 -8.74 5.52 1.94
CA ASP A 349 -8.60 6.86 2.49
C ASP A 349 -7.65 7.79 1.68
N GLN A 350 -6.53 7.26 1.18
CA GLN A 350 -5.56 7.97 0.32
C GLN A 350 -6.02 8.08 -1.15
N GLY A 351 -7.07 7.39 -1.50
CA GLY A 351 -7.88 7.66 -2.68
C GLY A 351 -7.33 7.21 -4.02
N TYR A 352 -7.75 7.94 -5.05
CA TYR A 352 -7.33 7.72 -6.43
C TYR A 352 -6.01 8.43 -6.69
N GLN A 353 -5.03 7.70 -7.14
CA GLN A 353 -3.65 8.15 -7.29
C GLN A 353 -3.12 7.77 -8.67
N ILE A 354 -2.16 8.53 -9.16
CA ILE A 354 -1.46 8.26 -10.43
C ILE A 354 0.03 8.50 -10.20
N THR A 355 0.89 7.68 -10.78
CA THR A 355 2.35 7.87 -10.72
C THR A 355 2.77 9.19 -11.33
N ASN A 356 3.69 9.88 -10.68
CA ASN A 356 4.34 11.08 -11.18
C ASN A 356 5.63 10.73 -11.93
N THR A 357 5.51 10.19 -13.14
CA THR A 357 6.66 9.75 -13.95
C THR A 357 7.59 10.89 -14.36
N LEU A 358 7.18 12.15 -14.24
CA LEU A 358 8.02 13.32 -14.57
C LEU A 358 9.05 13.63 -13.47
N GLU A 359 8.81 13.23 -12.23
CA GLU A 359 9.69 13.52 -11.11
C GLU A 359 10.69 12.38 -10.82
N ASP A 360 10.28 11.12 -11.03
CA ASP A 360 11.01 9.97 -10.50
C ASP A 360 11.98 9.30 -11.49
N GLY A 361 11.85 9.55 -12.80
CA GLY A 361 12.74 8.93 -13.80
C GLY A 361 12.78 7.40 -13.66
N ASP A 362 13.99 6.86 -13.50
CA ASP A 362 14.24 5.41 -13.35
C ASP A 362 14.22 4.93 -11.88
N ALA A 363 13.50 5.63 -10.96
CA ALA A 363 13.44 5.21 -9.56
C ALA A 363 12.78 3.82 -9.42
N PRO A 364 13.36 2.90 -8.63
CA PRO A 364 12.78 1.57 -8.46
C PRO A 364 11.44 1.60 -7.72
N VAL A 365 11.23 2.59 -6.86
CA VAL A 365 9.98 2.84 -6.12
C VAL A 365 9.45 4.21 -6.55
N LEU A 366 8.21 4.25 -7.01
CA LEU A 366 7.62 5.42 -7.65
C LEU A 366 6.87 6.29 -6.65
N ALA A 367 6.91 7.60 -6.86
CA ALA A 367 6.02 8.54 -6.19
C ALA A 367 4.68 8.65 -6.92
N PHE A 368 3.62 8.93 -6.17
CA PHE A 368 2.26 9.04 -6.68
C PHE A 368 1.65 10.39 -6.32
N ASP A 369 0.97 10.99 -7.27
CA ASP A 369 0.11 12.14 -7.02
C ASP A 369 -1.27 11.68 -6.55
N GLN A 370 -1.69 12.15 -5.39
CA GLN A 370 -3.06 11.95 -4.90
C GLN A 370 -4.02 12.87 -5.66
N ILE A 371 -4.79 12.31 -6.57
CA ILE A 371 -5.75 13.07 -7.38
C ILE A 371 -7.04 13.34 -6.61
N LEU A 372 -7.53 12.33 -5.88
CA LEU A 372 -8.72 12.39 -5.02
C LEU A 372 -8.44 11.59 -3.75
N SER A 373 -9.02 12.00 -2.63
CA SER A 373 -8.96 11.22 -1.39
C SER A 373 -10.27 10.45 -1.16
N GLY A 374 -10.21 9.44 -0.30
CA GLY A 374 -11.30 8.53 0.04
C GLY A 374 -11.03 7.11 -0.46
N ASP A 375 -12.05 6.29 -0.57
CA ASP A 375 -11.92 4.86 -0.88
C ASP A 375 -12.18 4.59 -2.36
N TYR A 376 -11.15 4.26 -3.12
CA TYR A 376 -11.29 3.94 -4.55
C TYR A 376 -10.79 2.54 -4.84
N GLY A 377 -11.51 1.80 -5.67
CA GLY A 377 -11.15 0.45 -6.06
C GLY A 377 -11.70 0.05 -7.43
N HIS A 378 -11.39 -1.18 -7.83
CA HIS A 378 -11.81 -1.78 -9.10
C HIS A 378 -11.53 -0.88 -10.30
N LEU A 379 -10.24 -0.58 -10.50
CA LEU A 379 -9.76 0.15 -11.65
C LEU A 379 -9.81 -0.73 -12.89
N THR A 380 -10.33 -0.21 -14.01
CA THR A 380 -10.44 -0.97 -15.25
C THR A 380 -10.40 -0.06 -16.46
N SER A 381 -9.82 -0.55 -17.56
CA SER A 381 -9.73 0.11 -18.87
C SER A 381 -9.90 -0.92 -19.97
N SER A 382 -10.57 -0.59 -21.08
CA SER A 382 -10.76 -1.52 -22.19
C SER A 382 -9.56 -1.62 -23.11
N ASP A 383 -8.85 -0.50 -23.29
CA ASP A 383 -7.72 -0.40 -24.22
C ASP A 383 -6.36 -0.54 -23.53
N GLY A 384 -6.36 -0.54 -22.19
CA GLY A 384 -5.16 -0.63 -21.39
C GLY A 384 -4.19 0.55 -21.45
N THR A 385 -4.50 1.60 -22.25
CA THR A 385 -3.62 2.78 -22.43
C THR A 385 -3.98 3.95 -21.52
N HIS A 386 -4.91 3.79 -20.58
CA HIS A 386 -5.46 4.85 -19.71
C HIS A 386 -6.14 6.01 -20.47
N SER A 387 -6.50 5.82 -21.73
CA SER A 387 -7.34 6.80 -22.45
C SER A 387 -8.70 6.99 -21.78
N MET A 388 -9.21 5.93 -21.14
CA MET A 388 -10.37 5.90 -20.24
C MET A 388 -10.09 4.94 -19.10
N VAL A 389 -10.13 5.43 -17.86
CA VAL A 389 -10.07 4.60 -16.66
C VAL A 389 -11.36 4.75 -15.87
N TYR A 390 -11.93 3.63 -15.49
CA TYR A 390 -13.11 3.56 -14.64
C TYR A 390 -12.73 3.06 -13.26
N SER A 391 -13.26 3.68 -12.22
CA SER A 391 -13.07 3.29 -10.82
C SER A 391 -14.34 3.51 -10.03
N VAL A 392 -14.47 2.91 -8.86
CA VAL A 392 -15.60 3.12 -7.96
C VAL A 392 -15.16 3.75 -6.64
N TYR A 393 -16.00 4.66 -6.18
CA TYR A 393 -16.04 5.18 -4.83
C TYR A 393 -17.38 4.76 -4.18
N PRO A 394 -17.49 4.52 -2.86
CA PRO A 394 -18.77 4.17 -2.25
C PRO A 394 -19.84 5.24 -2.49
N GLY A 395 -20.63 5.08 -3.56
CA GLY A 395 -21.74 5.97 -3.91
C GLY A 395 -21.70 6.59 -5.29
N PHE A 396 -20.58 6.51 -6.02
CA PHE A 396 -20.47 6.97 -7.41
C PHE A 396 -19.37 6.22 -8.18
N ILE A 397 -19.38 6.37 -9.50
CA ILE A 397 -18.34 5.87 -10.40
C ILE A 397 -17.49 7.07 -10.80
N LEU A 398 -16.17 6.90 -10.74
CA LEU A 398 -15.19 7.83 -11.27
C LEU A 398 -14.83 7.40 -12.69
N VAL A 399 -14.81 8.34 -13.61
CA VAL A 399 -14.29 8.18 -14.95
C VAL A 399 -13.14 9.17 -15.16
N GLN A 400 -11.96 8.65 -15.43
CA GLN A 400 -10.83 9.45 -15.89
C GLN A 400 -10.80 9.44 -17.41
N HIS A 401 -10.68 10.60 -18.02
CA HIS A 401 -10.51 10.79 -19.45
C HIS A 401 -9.11 11.33 -19.73
N GLY A 402 -8.36 10.62 -20.58
CA GLY A 402 -7.01 10.97 -20.99
C GLY A 402 -5.94 10.52 -20.04
N GLU A 403 -4.74 10.36 -20.55
CA GLU A 403 -3.56 9.86 -19.87
C GLU A 403 -2.64 11.01 -19.41
N GLU A 404 -2.22 11.90 -20.31
CA GLU A 404 -1.24 12.96 -20.03
C GLU A 404 -1.82 14.15 -19.25
N GLU A 405 -3.05 14.58 -19.53
CA GLU A 405 -3.76 15.65 -18.85
C GLU A 405 -5.16 15.16 -18.45
N PRO A 406 -5.28 14.29 -17.46
CA PRO A 406 -6.54 13.65 -17.12
C PRO A 406 -7.55 14.65 -16.55
N TRP A 407 -8.81 14.54 -17.01
CA TRP A 407 -9.92 15.19 -16.36
C TRP A 407 -10.93 14.14 -15.88
N LEU A 408 -11.65 14.46 -14.81
CA LEU A 408 -12.48 13.52 -14.08
C LEU A 408 -13.97 13.81 -14.25
N GLU A 409 -14.74 12.74 -14.39
CA GLU A 409 -16.20 12.77 -14.43
C GLU A 409 -16.77 11.82 -13.37
N TYR A 410 -17.96 12.12 -12.86
CA TYR A 410 -18.61 11.36 -11.81
C TYR A 410 -19.99 10.91 -12.29
N LEU A 411 -20.27 9.61 -12.15
CA LEU A 411 -21.54 9.02 -12.57
C LEU A 411 -22.24 8.39 -11.36
N ASP A 412 -23.56 8.54 -11.32
CA ASP A 412 -24.37 7.91 -10.28
C ASP A 412 -24.44 6.40 -10.46
N PHE A 413 -24.55 5.66 -9.36
CA PHE A 413 -24.88 4.24 -9.40
C PHE A 413 -26.31 4.02 -9.91
N PRO A 414 -26.63 2.81 -10.43
CA PRO A 414 -28.00 2.48 -10.83
C PRO A 414 -28.98 2.64 -9.67
N ALA A 415 -30.12 3.29 -9.91
CA ALA A 415 -31.11 3.54 -8.87
C ALA A 415 -31.78 2.25 -8.38
N ASP A 416 -32.11 2.21 -7.07
CA ASP A 416 -32.87 1.16 -6.43
C ASP A 416 -32.25 -0.25 -6.46
N GLU A 417 -30.93 -0.35 -6.60
CA GLU A 417 -30.17 -1.59 -6.60
C GLU A 417 -29.47 -1.87 -5.27
N SER A 418 -29.16 -3.15 -5.00
CA SER A 418 -28.20 -3.56 -3.97
C SER A 418 -26.89 -3.95 -4.63
N TYR A 419 -25.80 -3.46 -4.07
CA TYR A 419 -24.43 -3.65 -4.55
C TYR A 419 -23.48 -3.73 -3.36
N PRO A 420 -22.28 -4.30 -3.52
CA PRO A 420 -21.25 -4.26 -2.49
C PRO A 420 -20.80 -2.81 -2.22
N TRP A 421 -20.07 -2.62 -1.15
CA TRP A 421 -19.52 -1.30 -0.78
C TRP A 421 -18.66 -0.70 -1.90
N LEU A 422 -17.81 -1.52 -2.53
CA LEU A 422 -17.10 -1.22 -3.79
C LEU A 422 -17.59 -2.22 -4.85
N PRO A 423 -18.48 -1.85 -5.78
CA PRO A 423 -18.91 -2.74 -6.87
C PRO A 423 -17.76 -3.08 -7.82
N HIS A 424 -17.67 -4.34 -8.21
CA HIS A 424 -16.62 -4.83 -9.11
C HIS A 424 -16.97 -4.49 -10.58
N ILE A 425 -16.74 -3.23 -10.98
CA ILE A 425 -16.96 -2.79 -12.37
C ILE A 425 -15.89 -3.38 -13.30
N VAL A 426 -16.27 -3.60 -14.56
CA VAL A 426 -15.38 -4.14 -15.58
C VAL A 426 -15.58 -3.35 -16.88
N ALA A 427 -14.49 -2.88 -17.49
CA ALA A 427 -14.54 -2.22 -18.79
C ALA A 427 -15.10 -3.17 -19.86
N ASP A 428 -15.84 -2.61 -20.80
CA ASP A 428 -16.38 -3.41 -21.92
C ASP A 428 -15.22 -3.80 -22.85
N PRO A 429 -14.95 -5.09 -23.05
CA PRO A 429 -13.81 -5.54 -23.86
C PRO A 429 -13.89 -5.12 -25.33
N ASP A 430 -15.09 -4.79 -25.82
CA ASP A 430 -15.33 -4.44 -27.21
C ASP A 430 -15.57 -2.95 -27.44
N ASN A 431 -15.63 -2.14 -26.36
CA ASN A 431 -15.93 -0.71 -26.46
C ASN A 431 -15.24 0.10 -25.36
N ALA A 432 -14.18 0.82 -25.70
CA ALA A 432 -13.43 1.65 -24.76
C ALA A 432 -14.27 2.76 -24.08
N ASP A 433 -15.42 3.13 -24.65
CA ASP A 433 -16.33 4.14 -24.10
C ASP A 433 -17.43 3.52 -23.23
N ALA A 434 -17.26 2.26 -22.77
CA ALA A 434 -18.28 1.56 -22.01
C ALA A 434 -17.68 0.68 -20.90
N PHE A 435 -18.49 0.43 -19.89
CA PHE A 435 -18.16 -0.50 -18.81
C PHE A 435 -19.44 -1.17 -18.27
N PHE A 436 -19.25 -2.28 -17.58
CA PHE A 436 -20.31 -3.02 -16.90
C PHE A 436 -20.28 -2.75 -15.39
N PHE A 437 -21.48 -2.59 -14.82
CA PHE A 437 -21.70 -2.43 -13.39
C PHE A 437 -22.55 -3.60 -12.87
N PRO A 438 -21.93 -4.56 -12.16
CA PRO A 438 -22.65 -5.67 -11.54
C PRO A 438 -23.26 -5.25 -10.20
N ALA A 439 -24.52 -5.58 -10.02
CA ALA A 439 -25.33 -5.37 -8.83
C ALA A 439 -26.20 -6.61 -8.58
N LYS A 440 -27.47 -6.45 -8.20
CA LYS A 440 -28.47 -7.53 -8.33
C LYS A 440 -28.71 -7.93 -9.78
N LYS A 441 -28.51 -6.98 -10.70
CA LYS A 441 -28.56 -7.16 -12.15
C LYS A 441 -27.27 -6.62 -12.75
N LEU A 442 -27.06 -6.88 -14.02
CA LEU A 442 -25.97 -6.31 -14.78
C LEU A 442 -26.42 -5.06 -15.52
N TYR A 443 -25.72 -3.97 -15.34
CA TYR A 443 -25.91 -2.71 -16.04
C TYR A 443 -24.72 -2.42 -16.94
N ARG A 444 -24.97 -1.77 -18.09
CA ARG A 444 -23.93 -1.28 -18.99
C ARG A 444 -24.06 0.24 -19.13
N TYR A 445 -22.96 0.92 -18.89
CA TYR A 445 -22.78 2.34 -19.11
C TYR A 445 -22.06 2.54 -20.44
N GLU A 446 -22.50 3.50 -21.24
CA GLU A 446 -21.89 3.81 -22.52
C GLU A 446 -21.93 5.30 -22.79
N LEU A 447 -20.77 5.86 -23.18
CA LEU A 447 -20.60 7.25 -23.56
C LEU A 447 -20.85 7.43 -25.06
N ASP A 448 -21.86 8.24 -25.45
CA ASP A 448 -21.97 8.74 -26.82
C ASP A 448 -21.10 9.99 -26.99
N ARG A 449 -19.88 9.81 -27.51
CA ARG A 449 -18.94 10.93 -27.75
C ARG A 449 -19.47 12.01 -28.70
N SER A 450 -20.50 11.72 -29.51
CA SER A 450 -21.06 12.68 -30.46
C SER A 450 -21.87 13.77 -29.80
N VAL A 451 -22.50 13.48 -28.68
CA VAL A 451 -23.30 14.40 -27.84
C VAL A 451 -22.72 14.56 -26.44
N TRP A 452 -21.72 13.74 -26.10
CA TRP A 452 -21.06 13.68 -24.79
C TRP A 452 -22.05 13.41 -23.67
N GLU A 453 -22.86 12.35 -23.84
CA GLU A 453 -23.87 11.93 -22.88
C GLU A 453 -23.70 10.44 -22.54
N TRP A 454 -23.81 10.10 -21.27
CA TRP A 454 -23.84 8.72 -20.79
C TRP A 454 -25.23 8.14 -20.88
N SER A 455 -25.33 6.93 -21.35
CA SER A 455 -26.52 6.09 -21.26
C SER A 455 -26.28 4.92 -20.29
N VAL A 456 -27.30 4.58 -19.51
CA VAL A 456 -27.29 3.43 -18.61
C VAL A 456 -28.39 2.47 -19.05
N THR A 457 -28.01 1.22 -19.33
CA THR A 457 -28.93 0.19 -19.79
C THR A 457 -28.90 -1.00 -18.84
N GLU A 458 -30.05 -1.49 -18.42
CA GLU A 458 -30.17 -2.81 -17.81
C GLU A 458 -29.77 -3.83 -18.89
N TRP A 459 -28.53 -4.33 -18.79
CA TRP A 459 -27.92 -5.19 -19.81
C TRP A 459 -28.50 -6.60 -19.79
N SER A 460 -28.71 -7.11 -18.56
CA SER A 460 -29.35 -8.41 -18.36
C SER A 460 -30.59 -8.29 -17.47
N THR A 461 -31.60 -9.11 -17.76
CA THR A 461 -32.83 -9.22 -16.93
C THR A 461 -32.66 -10.21 -15.79
N GLU A 462 -31.52 -10.92 -15.71
CA GLU A 462 -31.24 -11.87 -14.63
C GLU A 462 -31.18 -11.16 -13.30
N ASP A 463 -31.82 -11.72 -12.27
CA ASP A 463 -31.74 -11.23 -10.89
C ASP A 463 -30.80 -12.15 -10.08
N PHE A 464 -29.56 -11.79 -9.94
CA PHE A 464 -28.53 -12.56 -9.22
C PHE A 464 -28.79 -12.66 -7.71
N SER A 465 -29.77 -11.93 -7.18
CA SER A 465 -30.15 -12.03 -5.78
C SER A 465 -31.11 -13.19 -5.49
N GLU A 466 -31.79 -13.74 -6.51
CA GLU A 466 -32.87 -14.70 -6.36
C GLU A 466 -33.91 -14.31 -5.31
N GLY A 467 -34.15 -13.00 -5.13
CA GLY A 467 -35.08 -12.47 -4.14
C GLY A 467 -34.52 -12.42 -2.71
N GLY A 468 -33.22 -12.73 -2.52
CA GLY A 468 -32.50 -12.56 -1.27
C GLY A 468 -31.71 -11.24 -1.22
N GLY A 469 -30.72 -11.19 -0.34
CA GLY A 469 -29.83 -10.02 -0.14
C GLY A 469 -28.52 -10.10 -0.92
N SER A 470 -28.27 -11.18 -1.67
CA SER A 470 -27.05 -11.39 -2.45
C SER A 470 -27.00 -10.50 -3.70
N TYR A 471 -25.81 -10.33 -4.22
CA TYR A 471 -25.49 -9.52 -5.41
C TYR A 471 -24.30 -10.12 -6.14
N ALA A 472 -24.06 -9.67 -7.36
CA ALA A 472 -22.84 -10.02 -8.09
C ALA A 472 -21.62 -9.42 -7.38
N SER A 473 -20.64 -10.25 -7.07
CA SER A 473 -19.42 -9.88 -6.33
C SER A 473 -18.18 -9.82 -7.23
N ALA A 474 -18.19 -10.52 -8.37
CA ALA A 474 -17.14 -10.45 -9.37
C ALA A 474 -17.70 -10.75 -10.76
N LEU A 475 -17.09 -10.17 -11.79
CA LEU A 475 -17.43 -10.32 -13.20
C LEU A 475 -16.14 -10.39 -14.02
N ALA A 476 -16.08 -11.30 -15.00
CA ALA A 476 -15.01 -11.31 -15.99
C ALA A 476 -15.56 -11.68 -17.37
N PHE A 477 -14.99 -11.08 -18.41
CA PHE A 477 -15.15 -11.52 -19.79
C PHE A 477 -13.95 -12.36 -20.20
N SER A 478 -14.15 -13.32 -21.10
CA SER A 478 -13.04 -14.08 -21.65
C SER A 478 -12.21 -13.19 -22.58
N PRO A 479 -10.91 -13.10 -22.40
CA PRO A 479 -10.05 -12.39 -23.35
C PRO A 479 -9.89 -13.12 -24.70
N VAL A 480 -10.27 -14.40 -24.77
CA VAL A 480 -10.27 -15.20 -26.01
C VAL A 480 -11.54 -14.99 -26.84
N ASP A 481 -12.68 -14.80 -26.17
CA ASP A 481 -14.00 -14.60 -26.81
C ASP A 481 -14.90 -13.77 -25.89
N SER A 482 -15.05 -12.47 -26.16
CA SER A 482 -15.82 -11.53 -25.37
C SER A 482 -17.30 -11.85 -25.27
N SER A 483 -17.83 -12.75 -26.10
CA SER A 483 -19.18 -13.30 -25.92
C SER A 483 -19.32 -14.21 -24.69
N ARG A 484 -18.20 -14.72 -24.16
CA ARG A 484 -18.15 -15.51 -22.94
C ARG A 484 -17.93 -14.61 -21.74
N ALA A 485 -18.84 -14.67 -20.78
CA ALA A 485 -18.74 -13.93 -19.52
C ALA A 485 -19.04 -14.83 -18.33
N TYR A 486 -18.42 -14.53 -17.21
CA TYR A 486 -18.52 -15.29 -15.96
C TYR A 486 -18.79 -14.34 -14.80
N LEU A 487 -19.65 -14.77 -13.88
CA LEU A 487 -20.06 -13.95 -12.75
C LEU A 487 -20.13 -14.80 -11.48
N ALA A 488 -19.60 -14.29 -10.40
CA ALA A 488 -19.75 -14.85 -9.06
C ALA A 488 -20.65 -13.97 -8.20
N THR A 489 -21.29 -14.56 -7.20
CA THR A 489 -22.16 -13.85 -6.27
C THR A 489 -21.64 -13.91 -4.84
N SER A 490 -22.09 -12.97 -4.02
CA SER A 490 -21.72 -12.85 -2.61
C SER A 490 -22.15 -14.02 -1.72
N ASP A 491 -22.98 -14.92 -2.23
CA ASP A 491 -23.45 -16.13 -1.52
C ASP A 491 -22.92 -17.44 -2.15
N GLY A 492 -21.93 -17.37 -3.04
CA GLY A 492 -21.22 -18.54 -3.55
C GLY A 492 -21.80 -19.18 -4.81
N ARG A 493 -22.79 -18.58 -5.46
CA ARG A 493 -23.26 -19.01 -6.77
C ARG A 493 -22.32 -18.50 -7.86
N ALA A 494 -22.29 -19.22 -8.97
CA ALA A 494 -21.62 -18.77 -10.19
C ALA A 494 -22.57 -18.86 -11.38
N TYR A 495 -22.33 -18.03 -12.37
CA TYR A 495 -23.10 -17.95 -13.60
C TYR A 495 -22.15 -17.82 -14.80
N HIS A 496 -22.60 -18.31 -15.95
CA HIS A 496 -21.91 -18.14 -17.23
C HIS A 496 -22.86 -17.60 -18.29
N SER A 497 -22.30 -16.86 -19.24
CA SER A 497 -22.98 -16.29 -20.38
C SER A 497 -22.24 -16.68 -21.66
N GLU A 498 -23.00 -16.86 -22.79
CA GLU A 498 -22.47 -17.11 -24.13
C GLU A 498 -22.83 -15.99 -25.12
N ASP A 499 -23.37 -14.88 -24.61
CA ASP A 499 -23.89 -13.78 -25.43
C ASP A 499 -23.45 -12.39 -24.85
N GLY A 500 -22.27 -12.32 -24.28
CA GLY A 500 -21.71 -11.08 -23.74
C GLY A 500 -22.45 -10.54 -22.51
N GLY A 501 -22.98 -11.41 -21.67
CA GLY A 501 -23.67 -11.04 -20.44
C GLY A 501 -25.14 -10.63 -20.62
N VAL A 502 -25.74 -10.83 -21.78
CA VAL A 502 -27.16 -10.51 -21.99
C VAL A 502 -28.06 -11.57 -21.30
N SER A 503 -27.73 -12.86 -21.46
CA SER A 503 -28.39 -13.94 -20.73
C SER A 503 -27.42 -14.79 -19.95
N TRP A 504 -27.88 -15.35 -18.82
CA TRP A 504 -27.06 -16.08 -17.89
C TRP A 504 -27.64 -17.44 -17.55
N THR A 505 -26.75 -18.38 -17.33
CA THR A 505 -27.11 -19.72 -16.83
C THR A 505 -26.33 -19.97 -15.56
N GLN A 506 -27.01 -20.34 -14.46
CA GLN A 506 -26.35 -20.71 -13.23
C GLN A 506 -25.54 -22.00 -13.38
N SER A 507 -24.33 -22.01 -12.86
CA SER A 507 -23.48 -23.21 -12.79
C SER A 507 -24.09 -24.28 -11.90
N HIS A 508 -23.95 -25.54 -12.30
CA HIS A 508 -24.74 -26.65 -11.73
C HIS A 508 -24.37 -27.00 -10.29
N ASN A 509 -23.10 -26.78 -9.87
CA ASN A 509 -22.59 -27.21 -8.59
C ASN A 509 -21.98 -26.07 -7.76
N MET A 510 -22.33 -24.83 -8.10
CA MET A 510 -22.00 -23.64 -7.31
C MET A 510 -23.32 -23.08 -6.75
N ALA A 511 -23.53 -23.30 -5.48
CA ALA A 511 -24.73 -22.85 -4.78
C ALA A 511 -24.38 -22.56 -3.32
N PRO A 512 -25.14 -21.70 -2.64
CA PRO A 512 -25.05 -21.56 -1.18
C PRO A 512 -25.31 -22.92 -0.52
N ASP A 513 -24.40 -23.33 0.33
CA ASP A 513 -24.45 -24.60 1.04
C ASP A 513 -23.91 -24.40 2.49
N ASP A 514 -23.59 -25.44 3.22
CA ASP A 514 -23.00 -25.34 4.58
C ASP A 514 -21.64 -24.59 4.57
N HIS A 515 -21.12 -24.34 3.42
CA HIS A 515 -19.90 -23.66 3.09
C HIS A 515 -20.18 -22.37 2.33
N TYR A 516 -19.72 -21.27 2.86
CA TYR A 516 -19.86 -19.95 2.28
C TYR A 516 -18.61 -19.59 1.48
N LEU A 517 -18.73 -19.47 0.16
CA LEU A 517 -17.73 -18.86 -0.71
C LEU A 517 -18.25 -17.48 -1.14
N TYR A 518 -17.61 -16.43 -0.66
CA TYR A 518 -17.76 -15.11 -1.24
C TYR A 518 -16.78 -15.02 -2.42
N GLY A 519 -17.26 -15.22 -3.65
CA GLY A 519 -16.45 -15.14 -4.85
C GLY A 519 -16.01 -13.69 -5.10
N GLN A 520 -14.80 -13.37 -4.74
CA GLN A 520 -14.23 -12.01 -4.84
C GLN A 520 -13.36 -11.88 -6.08
N ALA A 521 -12.62 -12.92 -6.45
CA ALA A 521 -11.78 -12.98 -7.63
C ALA A 521 -12.37 -13.91 -8.67
N ILE A 522 -12.34 -13.49 -9.93
CA ILE A 522 -12.73 -14.32 -11.07
C ILE A 522 -11.72 -14.08 -12.20
N LEU A 523 -11.22 -15.17 -12.78
CA LEU A 523 -10.21 -15.14 -13.82
C LEU A 523 -10.66 -16.03 -14.97
N ALA A 524 -10.92 -15.47 -16.13
CA ALA A 524 -11.08 -16.22 -17.38
C ALA A 524 -9.70 -16.41 -18.02
N SER A 525 -9.39 -17.62 -18.47
CA SER A 525 -8.08 -17.91 -19.08
C SER A 525 -7.88 -17.11 -20.37
N SER A 526 -6.68 -16.62 -20.55
CA SER A 526 -6.22 -15.99 -21.80
C SER A 526 -5.85 -17.03 -22.88
N LEU A 527 -5.74 -18.30 -22.49
CA LEU A 527 -5.31 -19.37 -23.37
C LEU A 527 -6.41 -20.34 -23.80
N ASP A 528 -7.48 -20.44 -23.01
CA ASP A 528 -8.56 -21.43 -23.23
C ASP A 528 -9.92 -20.82 -22.88
N VAL A 529 -10.76 -20.63 -23.87
CA VAL A 529 -12.08 -20.02 -23.76
C VAL A 529 -13.02 -20.73 -22.77
N ASP A 530 -12.82 -22.02 -22.51
CA ASP A 530 -13.67 -22.82 -21.64
C ASP A 530 -13.13 -22.93 -20.20
N THR A 531 -11.95 -22.35 -19.94
CA THR A 531 -11.33 -22.40 -18.60
C THR A 531 -11.54 -21.08 -17.83
N VAL A 532 -12.02 -21.21 -16.57
CA VAL A 532 -12.24 -20.08 -15.64
C VAL A 532 -11.99 -20.53 -14.21
N TRP A 533 -11.47 -19.62 -13.39
CA TRP A 533 -11.26 -19.82 -11.95
C TRP A 533 -12.07 -18.80 -11.15
N ILE A 534 -12.53 -19.22 -9.97
CA ILE A 534 -13.18 -18.35 -8.98
C ILE A 534 -12.42 -18.52 -7.67
N GLY A 535 -11.98 -17.42 -7.07
CA GLY A 535 -11.35 -17.33 -5.76
C GLY A 535 -12.19 -16.53 -4.78
N GLY A 536 -12.00 -16.78 -3.47
CA GLY A 536 -12.76 -16.03 -2.46
C GLY A 536 -12.46 -16.47 -1.03
N SER A 537 -13.44 -16.31 -0.15
CA SER A 537 -13.36 -16.79 1.23
C SER A 537 -13.18 -18.29 1.26
N GLY A 538 -12.16 -18.77 1.94
CA GLY A 538 -11.75 -20.19 1.91
C GLY A 538 -11.51 -20.81 3.29
N TYR A 539 -11.94 -20.16 4.38
CA TYR A 539 -11.76 -20.71 5.71
C TYR A 539 -12.57 -22.01 5.91
N GLY A 540 -11.86 -23.10 6.18
CA GLY A 540 -12.43 -24.42 6.38
C GLY A 540 -12.95 -25.09 5.10
N THR A 541 -12.63 -24.56 3.93
CA THR A 541 -13.20 -24.97 2.63
C THR A 541 -12.31 -24.55 1.48
N PRO A 542 -12.50 -25.06 0.25
CA PRO A 542 -11.74 -24.61 -0.91
C PRO A 542 -11.87 -23.12 -1.17
N GLY A 543 -10.74 -22.41 -1.18
CA GLY A 543 -10.68 -20.98 -1.54
C GLY A 543 -10.65 -20.73 -3.05
N ILE A 544 -10.34 -21.76 -3.87
CA ILE A 544 -10.31 -21.65 -5.33
C ILE A 544 -11.07 -22.81 -5.96
N TYR A 545 -11.87 -22.49 -6.97
CA TYR A 545 -12.56 -23.43 -7.84
C TYR A 545 -12.19 -23.18 -9.30
N ARG A 546 -12.16 -24.25 -10.11
CA ARG A 546 -11.87 -24.21 -11.54
C ARG A 546 -12.97 -24.86 -12.35
N SER A 547 -13.35 -24.24 -13.45
CA SER A 547 -14.12 -24.83 -14.54
C SER A 547 -13.22 -25.06 -15.77
N THR A 548 -13.51 -26.10 -16.56
CA THR A 548 -12.92 -26.37 -17.89
C THR A 548 -14.01 -26.72 -18.89
N ASP A 549 -15.23 -26.31 -18.64
CA ASP A 549 -16.40 -26.55 -19.49
C ASP A 549 -17.25 -25.27 -19.69
N GLY A 550 -16.55 -24.11 -19.72
CA GLY A 550 -17.17 -22.81 -19.95
C GLY A 550 -18.03 -22.30 -18.79
N GLY A 551 -17.68 -22.67 -17.55
CA GLY A 551 -18.41 -22.22 -16.36
C GLY A 551 -19.65 -23.06 -16.03
N VAL A 552 -19.90 -24.17 -16.73
CA VAL A 552 -21.07 -25.04 -16.50
C VAL A 552 -20.93 -25.79 -15.18
N THR A 553 -19.71 -26.31 -14.90
CA THR A 553 -19.37 -26.96 -13.62
C THR A 553 -18.03 -26.51 -13.09
N PHE A 554 -17.90 -26.48 -11.77
CA PHE A 554 -16.66 -26.12 -11.08
C PHE A 554 -16.18 -27.25 -10.19
N ALA A 555 -14.86 -27.40 -10.05
CA ALA A 555 -14.21 -28.33 -9.13
C ALA A 555 -13.24 -27.57 -8.22
N PRO A 556 -13.05 -28.02 -6.96
CA PRO A 556 -12.01 -27.47 -6.08
C PRO A 556 -10.63 -27.50 -6.73
N PHE A 557 -9.86 -26.42 -6.54
CA PHE A 557 -8.55 -26.24 -7.17
C PHE A 557 -7.55 -25.55 -6.23
N TYR A 558 -7.55 -25.93 -4.96
CA TYR A 558 -6.88 -25.21 -3.88
C TYR A 558 -5.71 -26.00 -3.22
N GLU A 559 -5.40 -27.20 -3.69
CA GLU A 559 -4.34 -28.03 -3.10
C GLU A 559 -3.02 -27.25 -2.98
N GLY A 560 -2.47 -27.18 -1.76
CA GLY A 560 -1.27 -26.43 -1.43
C GLY A 560 -1.53 -25.02 -0.89
N ILE A 561 -2.70 -24.43 -1.12
CA ILE A 561 -3.13 -23.23 -0.40
C ILE A 561 -3.69 -23.64 0.96
N GLY A 562 -3.22 -23.00 2.02
CA GLY A 562 -3.71 -23.21 3.38
C GLY A 562 -5.13 -22.71 3.58
N ASP A 563 -5.58 -22.73 4.84
CA ASP A 563 -6.87 -22.17 5.26
C ASP A 563 -6.78 -20.63 5.29
N THR A 564 -7.01 -20.00 4.13
CA THR A 564 -6.83 -18.55 3.93
C THR A 564 -7.87 -18.01 2.94
N MET A 565 -8.07 -16.71 2.96
CA MET A 565 -8.87 -16.00 1.94
C MET A 565 -8.03 -15.75 0.68
N VAL A 566 -8.65 -15.93 -0.49
CA VAL A 566 -8.07 -15.60 -1.79
C VAL A 566 -8.70 -14.30 -2.29
N TYR A 567 -7.87 -13.28 -2.46
CA TYR A 567 -8.33 -11.94 -2.87
C TYR A 567 -8.20 -11.71 -4.37
N SER A 568 -7.17 -12.29 -5.00
CA SER A 568 -6.88 -12.06 -6.40
C SER A 568 -6.34 -13.32 -7.09
N LEU A 569 -6.58 -13.41 -8.40
CA LEU A 569 -6.11 -14.48 -9.27
C LEU A 569 -5.56 -13.86 -10.56
N GLY A 570 -4.42 -14.34 -11.03
CA GLY A 570 -3.83 -13.90 -12.29
C GLY A 570 -3.21 -15.06 -13.06
N GLU A 571 -3.18 -14.94 -14.38
CA GLU A 571 -2.50 -15.86 -15.30
C GLU A 571 -1.23 -15.16 -15.83
N ALA A 572 -0.10 -15.86 -15.83
CA ALA A 572 1.17 -15.30 -16.27
C ALA A 572 1.09 -14.84 -17.74
N PRO A 573 1.68 -13.68 -18.07
CA PRO A 573 1.59 -13.11 -19.41
C PRO A 573 2.37 -13.88 -20.48
N ASP A 574 3.28 -14.79 -20.08
CA ASP A 574 4.16 -15.55 -20.97
C ASP A 574 3.50 -16.73 -21.72
N GLY A 575 2.17 -16.83 -21.67
CA GLY A 575 1.47 -17.92 -22.33
C GLY A 575 1.72 -19.32 -21.77
N SER A 576 2.43 -19.43 -20.64
CA SER A 576 2.75 -20.71 -20.00
C SER A 576 1.54 -21.37 -19.33
N GLY A 577 0.47 -20.61 -19.05
CA GLY A 577 -0.66 -21.04 -18.24
C GLY A 577 -0.34 -21.15 -16.75
N ARG A 578 0.77 -20.56 -16.29
CA ARG A 578 1.09 -20.41 -14.88
C ARG A 578 0.09 -19.48 -14.22
N LEU A 579 -0.30 -19.79 -12.99
CA LEU A 579 -1.25 -19.01 -12.22
C LEU A 579 -0.59 -18.44 -10.98
N VAL A 580 -1.06 -17.27 -10.55
CA VAL A 580 -0.78 -16.72 -9.23
C VAL A 580 -2.07 -16.46 -8.48
N ALA A 581 -2.01 -16.56 -7.15
CA ALA A 581 -3.11 -16.24 -6.25
C ALA A 581 -2.62 -15.36 -5.12
N GLY A 582 -3.15 -14.14 -5.03
CA GLY A 582 -2.95 -13.26 -3.88
C GLY A 582 -3.91 -13.64 -2.76
N THR A 583 -3.36 -13.82 -1.56
CA THR A 583 -4.12 -14.25 -0.39
C THR A 583 -4.04 -13.23 0.75
N GLN A 584 -4.58 -13.59 1.90
CA GLN A 584 -4.57 -12.77 3.11
C GLN A 584 -3.14 -12.49 3.64
N GLN A 585 -2.17 -13.35 3.33
CA GLN A 585 -0.84 -13.25 3.92
C GLN A 585 0.30 -13.44 2.93
N SER A 586 0.04 -14.07 1.79
CA SER A 586 1.07 -14.54 0.86
C SER A 586 0.57 -14.58 -0.56
N VAL A 587 1.51 -14.77 -1.49
CA VAL A 587 1.23 -15.12 -2.89
C VAL A 587 1.61 -16.57 -3.14
N TYR A 588 0.74 -17.26 -3.85
CA TYR A 588 0.96 -18.62 -4.31
C TYR A 588 1.06 -18.65 -5.83
N ARG A 589 1.90 -19.54 -6.34
CA ARG A 589 2.04 -19.83 -7.78
C ARG A 589 1.68 -21.28 -8.04
N ARG A 590 1.12 -21.58 -9.21
CA ARG A 590 0.88 -22.93 -9.69
C ARG A 590 1.22 -23.04 -11.18
N ASP A 591 2.18 -23.88 -11.50
CA ASP A 591 2.47 -24.23 -12.88
C ASP A 591 1.47 -25.29 -13.41
N PRO A 592 1.19 -25.37 -14.72
CA PRO A 592 0.19 -26.30 -15.27
C PRO A 592 0.48 -27.78 -14.97
N VAL A 593 1.75 -28.12 -14.75
CA VAL A 593 2.20 -29.49 -14.45
C VAL A 593 2.14 -29.83 -12.97
N ASP A 594 1.94 -28.84 -12.11
CA ASP A 594 1.96 -29.01 -10.66
C ASP A 594 0.61 -29.53 -10.14
N SER A 595 0.67 -30.41 -9.17
CA SER A 595 -0.51 -30.91 -8.46
C SER A 595 -0.99 -30.00 -7.33
N ALA A 596 -0.18 -29.00 -6.92
CA ALA A 596 -0.45 -28.12 -5.81
C ALA A 596 0.11 -26.71 -6.05
N TRP A 597 -0.47 -25.74 -5.40
CA TRP A 597 0.04 -24.38 -5.31
C TRP A 597 1.28 -24.33 -4.41
N LEU A 598 2.25 -23.51 -4.77
CA LEU A 598 3.47 -23.24 -4.00
C LEU A 598 3.45 -21.78 -3.55
N GLU A 599 3.74 -21.55 -2.28
CA GLU A 599 3.96 -20.22 -1.74
C GLU A 599 5.26 -19.63 -2.31
N VAL A 600 5.20 -18.36 -2.78
CA VAL A 600 6.32 -17.69 -3.46
C VAL A 600 6.69 -16.33 -2.86
N THR A 601 6.04 -15.91 -1.79
CA THR A 601 6.36 -14.67 -1.08
C THR A 601 7.74 -14.79 -0.42
N GLY A 602 7.96 -15.90 0.30
CA GLY A 602 9.23 -16.18 0.99
C GLY A 602 9.58 -15.08 1.99
N THR A 603 10.84 -14.61 1.93
CA THR A 603 11.37 -13.50 2.72
C THR A 603 11.59 -12.23 1.86
N ASP A 604 11.24 -12.29 0.58
CA ASP A 604 11.58 -11.26 -0.40
C ASP A 604 10.41 -10.30 -0.64
N ALA A 605 9.24 -10.60 -0.08
CA ALA A 605 8.06 -9.75 -0.12
C ALA A 605 7.32 -9.79 1.25
N PRO A 606 6.52 -8.78 1.57
CA PRO A 606 5.92 -8.66 2.90
C PRO A 606 4.79 -9.66 3.15
N VAL A 607 4.63 -10.06 4.40
CA VAL A 607 3.48 -10.84 4.89
C VAL A 607 2.30 -9.89 5.11
N THR A 608 1.50 -9.69 4.06
CA THR A 608 0.36 -8.77 4.06
C THR A 608 -0.74 -9.29 3.12
N VAL A 609 -1.86 -8.58 3.02
CA VAL A 609 -2.94 -8.91 2.09
C VAL A 609 -2.56 -8.48 0.67
N TYR A 610 -2.59 -9.43 -0.28
CA TYR A 610 -2.40 -9.20 -1.70
C TYR A 610 -3.77 -9.06 -2.38
N TRP A 611 -4.27 -7.82 -2.45
CA TRP A 611 -5.68 -7.51 -2.73
C TRP A 611 -6.06 -7.65 -4.18
N SER A 612 -5.26 -7.10 -5.09
CA SER A 612 -5.45 -7.27 -6.52
C SER A 612 -4.16 -7.73 -7.21
N VAL A 613 -4.29 -8.22 -8.45
CA VAL A 613 -3.16 -8.59 -9.30
C VAL A 613 -3.49 -8.31 -10.75
N GLU A 614 -2.52 -7.77 -11.48
CA GLU A 614 -2.54 -7.61 -12.93
C GLU A 614 -1.30 -8.24 -13.57
N ALA A 615 -1.42 -8.64 -14.83
CA ALA A 615 -0.31 -9.16 -15.63
C ALA A 615 0.27 -8.03 -16.49
N LEU A 616 1.57 -7.78 -16.36
CA LEU A 616 2.29 -6.84 -17.23
C LEU A 616 2.82 -7.59 -18.44
N LEU A 617 2.14 -7.43 -19.57
CA LEU A 617 2.36 -8.24 -20.76
C LEU A 617 3.79 -8.17 -21.30
N HIS A 618 4.42 -7.00 -21.20
CA HIS A 618 5.74 -6.74 -21.77
C HIS A 618 6.91 -7.07 -20.83
N GLU A 619 6.65 -7.38 -19.58
CA GLU A 619 7.71 -7.55 -18.57
C GLU A 619 7.74 -8.95 -17.93
N ASN A 620 6.91 -9.88 -18.39
CA ASN A 620 6.73 -11.19 -17.75
C ASN A 620 6.57 -11.11 -16.24
N THR A 621 5.78 -10.12 -15.79
CA THR A 621 5.66 -9.71 -14.39
C THR A 621 4.19 -9.73 -13.96
N MET A 622 3.94 -10.11 -12.72
CA MET A 622 2.67 -9.93 -12.06
C MET A 622 2.80 -8.79 -11.06
N ARG A 623 1.98 -7.76 -11.20
CA ARG A 623 1.94 -6.61 -10.27
C ARG A 623 0.80 -6.78 -9.28
N PHE A 624 1.12 -6.64 -8.01
CA PHE A 624 0.18 -6.78 -6.91
C PHE A 624 -0.07 -5.47 -6.20
N ALA A 625 -1.33 -5.13 -5.98
CA ALA A 625 -1.71 -4.16 -4.96
C ALA A 625 -1.80 -4.85 -3.60
N THR A 626 -1.12 -4.30 -2.60
CA THR A 626 -1.18 -4.82 -1.24
C THR A 626 -1.95 -3.89 -0.30
N TYR A 627 -2.57 -4.47 0.70
CA TYR A 627 -3.29 -3.69 1.68
C TYR A 627 -2.42 -3.42 2.91
N GLY A 628 -1.48 -2.48 2.74
CA GLY A 628 -0.58 -2.03 3.82
C GLY A 628 0.90 -1.92 3.45
N ARG A 629 1.33 -2.49 2.30
CA ARG A 629 2.75 -2.45 1.87
C ARG A 629 2.90 -1.99 0.41
N GLY A 630 1.96 -1.16 -0.08
CA GLY A 630 2.09 -0.54 -1.39
C GLY A 630 1.91 -1.52 -2.56
N ILE A 631 2.70 -1.35 -3.60
CA ILE A 631 2.63 -2.10 -4.86
C ILE A 631 3.91 -2.91 -5.03
N TRP A 632 3.76 -4.18 -5.45
CA TRP A 632 4.85 -5.13 -5.58
C TRP A 632 4.79 -5.91 -6.88
N ASP A 633 5.94 -6.03 -7.56
CA ASP A 633 6.11 -6.81 -8.77
C ASP A 633 6.74 -8.17 -8.44
N TYR A 634 6.10 -9.24 -8.91
CA TYR A 634 6.63 -10.59 -8.95
C TYR A 634 7.05 -10.92 -10.37
N GLN A 635 8.34 -10.94 -10.62
CA GLN A 635 8.89 -11.29 -11.92
C GLN A 635 9.06 -12.78 -12.02
N PHE A 636 8.55 -13.39 -13.08
CA PHE A 636 8.88 -14.75 -13.44
C PHE A 636 10.34 -14.80 -13.93
N ASP A 637 10.90 -16.01 -14.05
CA ASP A 637 12.30 -16.20 -14.43
C ASP A 637 12.64 -15.35 -15.67
N PRO A 638 13.69 -14.51 -15.63
CA PRO A 638 14.06 -13.63 -16.74
C PRO A 638 14.48 -14.38 -18.03
N ASP A 639 14.75 -15.68 -17.94
CA ASP A 639 14.99 -16.52 -19.12
C ASP A 639 13.71 -16.86 -19.92
N HIS A 640 12.53 -16.38 -19.45
CA HIS A 640 11.27 -16.49 -20.18
C HIS A 640 10.76 -15.09 -20.51
N THR A 641 11.16 -14.58 -21.65
CA THR A 641 10.55 -13.38 -22.24
C THR A 641 9.06 -13.65 -22.49
N GLY A 642 8.20 -12.77 -22.00
CA GLY A 642 6.74 -12.90 -22.16
C GLY A 642 6.37 -12.92 -23.64
N CYS A 643 5.91 -14.05 -24.11
CA CYS A 643 5.62 -14.28 -25.51
C CYS A 643 4.26 -14.94 -25.66
N PHE A 644 3.29 -14.24 -26.20
CA PHE A 644 2.04 -14.84 -26.67
C PHE A 644 2.25 -15.42 -28.06
N PRO A 645 2.13 -16.74 -28.25
CA PRO A 645 2.51 -17.44 -29.48
C PRO A 645 1.76 -17.01 -30.75
N VAL A 646 0.85 -16.07 -30.66
CA VAL A 646 0.01 -15.58 -31.78
C VAL A 646 0.09 -14.07 -31.94
N GLN A 647 0.95 -13.38 -31.18
CA GLN A 647 1.12 -11.93 -31.24
C GLN A 647 2.45 -11.53 -31.87
N ASP A 648 2.39 -10.45 -32.61
CA ASP A 648 3.45 -9.70 -33.26
C ASP A 648 3.24 -8.27 -32.73
N TYR A 649 4.04 -7.87 -31.73
CA TYR A 649 3.81 -6.63 -30.98
C TYR A 649 4.30 -5.38 -31.67
N ASP A 650 5.36 -5.49 -32.49
CA ASP A 650 5.93 -4.37 -33.23
C ASP A 650 5.47 -4.32 -34.70
N GLY A 651 4.76 -5.36 -35.16
CA GLY A 651 4.10 -5.41 -36.47
C GLY A 651 5.05 -5.69 -37.63
N ASP A 652 6.21 -6.31 -37.41
CA ASP A 652 7.19 -6.64 -38.41
C ASP A 652 6.87 -7.93 -39.20
N GLY A 653 5.95 -8.74 -38.71
CA GLY A 653 5.43 -9.97 -39.34
C GLY A 653 6.09 -11.24 -38.79
N VAL A 654 6.92 -11.16 -37.76
CA VAL A 654 7.46 -12.28 -36.99
C VAL A 654 6.70 -12.37 -35.69
N LEU A 655 6.37 -13.59 -35.25
CA LEU A 655 5.68 -13.79 -33.97
C LEU A 655 6.71 -13.84 -32.84
N CYS A 656 6.36 -13.36 -31.70
CA CYS A 656 7.22 -13.32 -30.52
C CYS A 656 7.92 -14.63 -30.15
N THR A 657 7.41 -15.79 -30.56
CA THR A 657 8.06 -17.11 -30.39
C THR A 657 9.27 -17.34 -31.27
N GLU A 658 9.40 -16.54 -32.32
CA GLU A 658 10.48 -16.64 -33.33
C GLU A 658 11.31 -15.35 -33.36
N ASP A 659 10.88 -14.30 -32.65
CA ASP A 659 11.49 -12.98 -32.54
C ASP A 659 12.30 -12.85 -31.23
N CYS A 660 13.50 -12.25 -31.33
CA CYS A 660 14.34 -12.03 -30.13
C CYS A 660 14.05 -10.72 -29.42
N ASP A 661 13.37 -9.79 -30.07
CA ASP A 661 12.82 -8.58 -29.41
C ASP A 661 11.56 -8.08 -30.13
N ASP A 662 10.44 -8.70 -29.83
CA ASP A 662 9.09 -8.43 -30.37
C ASP A 662 8.55 -7.01 -30.05
N HIS A 663 9.43 -6.11 -29.63
CA HIS A 663 9.15 -4.68 -29.41
C HIS A 663 9.97 -3.77 -30.32
N ASP A 664 10.89 -4.32 -31.07
CA ASP A 664 11.74 -3.57 -32.00
C ASP A 664 11.73 -4.24 -33.37
N ALA A 665 10.89 -3.77 -34.26
CA ALA A 665 10.71 -4.25 -35.62
C ALA A 665 12.00 -4.29 -36.46
N ALA A 666 13.15 -3.86 -35.95
CA ALA A 666 14.45 -3.98 -36.55
C ALA A 666 15.21 -5.23 -36.09
N ARG A 667 14.72 -5.93 -35.07
CA ARG A 667 15.36 -7.07 -34.42
C ARG A 667 14.53 -8.32 -34.66
N LEU A 668 14.76 -9.03 -35.76
CA LEU A 668 13.99 -10.22 -36.16
C LEU A 668 14.90 -11.24 -36.84
N PRO A 669 14.52 -12.52 -36.84
CA PRO A 669 15.32 -13.56 -37.50
C PRO A 669 15.70 -13.24 -38.96
N GLY A 670 17.01 -13.03 -39.19
CA GLY A 670 17.54 -12.71 -40.48
C GLY A 670 17.57 -11.23 -40.86
N ALA A 671 17.41 -10.34 -39.88
CA ALA A 671 17.73 -8.92 -40.00
C ALA A 671 19.20 -8.71 -40.36
N GLU A 672 19.56 -7.52 -40.78
CA GLU A 672 20.96 -7.14 -41.05
C GLU A 672 21.62 -6.80 -39.70
N GLU A 673 22.67 -7.55 -39.34
CA GLU A 673 23.40 -7.36 -38.12
C GLU A 673 24.16 -6.03 -38.12
N LEU A 674 24.06 -5.30 -36.99
CA LEU A 674 24.71 -4.03 -36.75
C LEU A 674 25.78 -4.19 -35.68
N CYS A 675 26.96 -3.61 -35.88
CA CYS A 675 28.03 -3.63 -34.86
C CYS A 675 27.73 -2.70 -33.69
N ASP A 676 26.73 -3.01 -32.85
CA ASP A 676 26.34 -2.17 -31.73
C ASP A 676 26.17 -2.94 -30.39
N GLY A 677 26.55 -4.22 -30.40
CA GLY A 677 26.51 -5.10 -29.25
C GLY A 677 25.11 -5.66 -28.97
N VAL A 678 24.21 -5.60 -29.96
CA VAL A 678 22.83 -6.06 -29.84
C VAL A 678 22.56 -7.09 -30.95
N ASP A 679 22.16 -8.32 -30.56
CA ASP A 679 21.72 -9.37 -31.48
C ASP A 679 20.48 -8.91 -32.25
N SER A 680 20.68 -8.38 -33.45
CA SER A 680 19.62 -7.86 -34.33
C SER A 680 18.99 -8.95 -35.19
N ASN A 681 19.72 -10.05 -35.49
CA ASN A 681 19.27 -11.10 -36.38
C ASN A 681 18.78 -12.36 -35.69
N CYS A 682 18.77 -12.40 -34.36
CA CYS A 682 18.34 -13.52 -33.52
C CYS A 682 19.17 -14.80 -33.73
N ASP A 683 20.44 -14.70 -34.11
CA ASP A 683 21.35 -15.82 -34.23
C ASP A 683 22.46 -15.77 -33.15
N PRO A 684 22.27 -16.34 -31.98
CA PRO A 684 23.23 -16.30 -30.87
C PRO A 684 24.52 -17.06 -31.17
N THR A 685 24.73 -17.53 -32.42
CA THR A 685 25.94 -18.26 -32.85
C THR A 685 26.88 -17.43 -33.70
N ASP A 686 26.47 -16.30 -34.22
CA ASP A 686 27.39 -15.31 -34.75
C ASP A 686 27.88 -14.47 -33.58
N LEU A 687 29.15 -14.35 -33.38
CA LEU A 687 29.75 -13.68 -32.22
C LEU A 687 30.08 -12.22 -32.53
N ASP A 688 29.37 -11.64 -33.47
CA ASP A 688 29.68 -10.30 -34.00
C ASP A 688 29.43 -9.18 -32.93
N GLU A 689 28.58 -9.42 -31.92
CA GLU A 689 28.31 -8.49 -30.84
C GLU A 689 29.25 -8.66 -29.63
N SER A 690 30.21 -9.56 -29.66
CA SER A 690 31.14 -9.76 -28.54
C SER A 690 32.27 -8.71 -28.56
N ASP A 691 32.63 -8.18 -27.42
CA ASP A 691 33.84 -7.45 -27.11
C ASP A 691 34.67 -8.34 -26.18
N ALA A 692 35.57 -9.15 -26.73
CA ALA A 692 36.21 -10.23 -25.97
C ALA A 692 37.39 -9.74 -25.15
N ASP A 693 38.03 -8.63 -25.51
CA ASP A 693 39.17 -8.06 -24.82
C ASP A 693 38.85 -6.81 -24.00
N GLY A 694 37.63 -6.24 -24.15
CA GLY A 694 37.07 -5.19 -23.30
C GLY A 694 37.55 -3.79 -23.63
N ASP A 695 37.97 -3.51 -24.89
CA ASP A 695 38.46 -2.23 -25.33
C ASP A 695 37.35 -1.26 -25.81
N GLY A 696 36.14 -1.76 -26.03
CA GLY A 696 34.96 -1.00 -26.43
C GLY A 696 34.58 -1.13 -27.89
N PHE A 697 35.30 -1.95 -28.69
CA PHE A 697 34.91 -2.32 -30.04
C PHE A 697 34.43 -3.78 -30.07
N PHE A 698 33.45 -4.06 -30.92
CA PHE A 698 32.89 -5.41 -31.06
C PHE A 698 33.57 -6.15 -32.19
N ALA A 699 33.58 -7.48 -32.14
CA ALA A 699 34.26 -8.36 -33.08
C ALA A 699 33.95 -8.08 -34.56
N CYS A 700 32.82 -7.53 -34.92
CA CYS A 700 32.43 -7.13 -36.27
C CYS A 700 33.13 -5.84 -36.73
N GLY A 701 33.62 -5.00 -35.85
CA GLY A 701 34.29 -3.74 -36.09
C GLY A 701 35.77 -3.76 -35.73
N ASP A 702 36.22 -4.76 -34.97
CA ASP A 702 37.55 -4.96 -34.46
C ASP A 702 38.31 -6.00 -35.36
N CYS A 703 39.53 -5.69 -35.73
CA CYS A 703 40.30 -6.62 -36.54
C CYS A 703 41.08 -7.69 -35.74
N ASP A 704 41.17 -7.54 -34.40
CA ASP A 704 41.61 -8.60 -33.48
C ASP A 704 40.99 -8.50 -32.12
N ASP A 705 39.68 -8.85 -31.95
CA ASP A 705 38.85 -8.86 -30.75
C ASP A 705 39.43 -9.71 -29.58
N THR A 706 40.73 -10.00 -29.62
CA THR A 706 41.43 -10.68 -28.53
C THR A 706 42.60 -9.87 -27.98
N ASP A 707 42.93 -8.69 -28.58
CA ASP A 707 44.01 -7.81 -28.17
C ASP A 707 43.56 -6.34 -28.12
N ALA A 708 43.23 -5.85 -26.98
CA ALA A 708 42.76 -4.48 -26.67
C ALA A 708 43.75 -3.36 -27.13
N GLY A 709 44.80 -3.67 -27.83
CA GLY A 709 45.69 -2.74 -28.44
C GLY A 709 45.52 -2.62 -29.94
N VAL A 710 44.61 -3.38 -30.53
CA VAL A 710 44.28 -3.45 -31.97
C VAL A 710 42.79 -3.16 -32.09
N SER A 711 42.43 -1.97 -32.54
CA SER A 711 41.05 -1.54 -32.72
C SER A 711 40.97 -0.26 -33.56
N PRO A 712 39.82 0.09 -34.16
CA PRO A 712 39.67 1.24 -35.05
C PRO A 712 40.14 2.61 -34.51
N ASP A 713 40.26 2.76 -33.19
CA ASP A 713 40.79 3.96 -32.54
C ASP A 713 42.20 3.79 -31.97
N ALA A 714 42.85 2.64 -32.18
CA ALA A 714 44.19 2.39 -31.69
C ALA A 714 45.22 3.25 -32.43
N VAL A 715 46.35 3.42 -31.82
CA VAL A 715 47.45 4.22 -32.41
C VAL A 715 48.37 3.29 -33.13
N GLU A 716 48.48 3.46 -34.43
CA GLU A 716 49.33 2.69 -35.32
C GLU A 716 50.84 2.72 -34.95
N ILE A 717 51.46 1.57 -34.86
CA ILE A 717 52.86 1.41 -34.49
C ILE A 717 53.67 1.00 -35.77
N CYS A 718 54.34 1.92 -36.38
CA CYS A 718 54.96 1.73 -37.67
C CYS A 718 55.92 0.53 -37.75
N GLY A 719 55.77 -0.32 -38.73
CA GLY A 719 56.73 -1.36 -39.17
C GLY A 719 56.77 -2.59 -38.28
N ASN A 720 55.78 -2.87 -37.51
CA ASN A 720 55.65 -4.06 -36.66
C ASN A 720 54.87 -5.21 -37.35
N LEU A 721 54.26 -4.96 -38.50
CA LEU A 721 53.44 -5.88 -39.32
C LEU A 721 52.07 -6.23 -38.61
N ILE A 722 51.60 -5.38 -37.74
CA ILE A 722 50.25 -5.40 -37.16
C ILE A 722 49.56 -4.13 -37.65
N ASP A 723 48.33 -4.22 -37.99
CA ASP A 723 47.44 -3.12 -38.35
C ASP A 723 46.62 -2.80 -37.07
N GLU A 724 47.17 -1.85 -36.24
CA GLU A 724 46.58 -1.60 -34.96
C GLU A 724 45.30 -0.76 -35.06
N ASP A 725 45.17 0.08 -36.11
CA ASP A 725 44.01 0.95 -36.28
C ASP A 725 42.94 0.45 -37.25
N CYS A 726 43.13 -0.82 -37.69
CA CYS A 726 42.20 -1.55 -38.57
C CYS A 726 41.90 -0.84 -39.90
N ASP A 727 42.83 0.01 -40.40
CA ASP A 727 42.65 0.74 -41.66
C ASP A 727 43.07 -0.10 -42.91
N GLY A 728 43.66 -1.25 -42.68
CA GLY A 728 44.10 -2.22 -43.70
C GLY A 728 45.57 -2.10 -44.11
N GLU A 729 46.36 -1.22 -43.52
CA GLU A 729 47.77 -1.01 -43.88
C GLU A 729 48.64 -0.77 -42.62
N ASP A 730 49.68 -1.57 -42.31
CA ASP A 730 50.67 -1.24 -41.25
C ASP A 730 51.47 0.00 -41.67
N LEU A 731 51.56 1.00 -40.83
CA LEU A 731 52.24 2.28 -41.10
C LEU A 731 53.71 2.09 -41.38
N ASP A 732 54.18 2.43 -42.62
CA ASP A 732 55.57 2.36 -42.99
C ASP A 732 56.39 3.45 -42.28
N CYS A 733 57.42 3.07 -41.50
CA CYS A 733 58.32 3.97 -40.77
C CYS A 733 59.06 4.98 -41.61
N ASP A 734 59.11 4.80 -42.96
CA ASP A 734 59.75 5.68 -43.88
C ASP A 734 58.82 6.76 -44.50
N THR A 735 57.52 6.77 -44.14
CA THR A 735 56.52 7.77 -44.57
C THR A 735 56.58 9.00 -43.70
N PRO A 736 56.92 10.22 -44.19
CA PRO A 736 56.90 11.41 -43.38
C PRO A 736 55.46 11.77 -43.02
N LEU A 737 55.15 11.93 -41.73
CA LEU A 737 53.87 12.43 -41.25
C LEU A 737 53.51 13.71 -42.01
N ALA A 738 52.37 13.75 -42.66
CA ALA A 738 51.83 14.96 -43.24
C ALA A 738 51.59 15.98 -42.14
N GLU A 739 52.22 17.15 -42.20
CA GLU A 739 51.97 18.29 -41.30
C GLU A 739 50.48 18.63 -41.39
N GLU A 740 49.76 18.59 -40.26
CA GLU A 740 48.43 19.15 -40.17
C GLU A 740 48.38 20.57 -40.68
N PRO A 741 47.42 20.99 -41.48
CA PRO A 741 47.24 22.37 -41.88
C PRO A 741 46.80 23.20 -40.69
N ASP A 742 47.54 24.28 -40.39
CA ASP A 742 47.20 25.30 -39.38
C ASP A 742 45.74 25.76 -39.59
N PRO A 743 44.98 25.92 -38.49
CA PRO A 743 43.62 26.44 -38.58
C PRO A 743 43.64 27.88 -39.11
N PRO A 744 42.69 28.29 -39.96
CA PRO A 744 42.65 29.65 -40.49
C PRO A 744 42.42 30.67 -39.39
N ASP A 745 43.28 31.70 -39.35
CA ASP A 745 43.10 32.91 -38.56
C ASP A 745 41.76 33.59 -38.91
N ASP A 746 40.81 33.55 -38.03
CA ASP A 746 39.60 34.36 -38.06
C ASP A 746 39.84 35.65 -37.23
N GLU A 747 40.47 36.63 -37.87
CA GLU A 747 40.36 38.02 -37.44
C GLU A 747 39.04 38.57 -37.99
N ASP A 748 38.01 38.63 -37.15
CA ASP A 748 37.03 39.74 -37.07
C ASP A 748 35.84 39.39 -36.19
N SER A 749 35.91 39.80 -34.93
CA SER A 749 34.71 40.07 -34.14
C SER A 749 35.00 41.19 -33.15
N PRO A 750 34.19 42.25 -33.14
CA PRO A 750 34.45 43.40 -32.31
C PRO A 750 34.05 43.15 -30.86
N ALA A 751 34.90 43.65 -29.97
CA ALA A 751 34.70 43.72 -28.52
C ALA A 751 33.36 44.40 -28.16
N VAL A 752 32.62 43.77 -27.25
CA VAL A 752 31.55 44.44 -26.49
C VAL A 752 31.98 44.42 -25.03
N GLU A 753 32.13 45.61 -24.50
CA GLU A 753 32.42 45.88 -23.10
C GLU A 753 31.27 45.46 -22.15
N PRO A 754 31.54 45.18 -20.85
CA PRO A 754 30.53 44.73 -19.90
C PRO A 754 29.68 45.92 -19.39
N GLY A 755 28.40 45.85 -19.60
CA GLY A 755 27.41 46.75 -18.99
C GLY A 755 26.79 46.10 -17.74
N ASP A 756 26.98 46.80 -16.64
CA ASP A 756 26.42 46.58 -15.33
C ASP A 756 24.90 46.78 -15.30
N GLY A 757 24.20 46.02 -14.42
CA GLY A 757 22.95 46.47 -13.83
C GLY A 757 21.67 45.72 -14.16
N GLY A 758 21.30 44.87 -13.23
CA GLY A 758 20.00 44.82 -12.54
C GLY A 758 18.75 44.60 -13.37
N ASP A 759 18.06 43.57 -13.20
CA ASP A 759 16.87 43.54 -12.37
C ASP A 759 16.05 42.25 -12.61
N LYS A 760 15.40 41.86 -11.56
CA LYS A 760 14.54 40.70 -11.41
C LYS A 760 13.32 40.80 -12.32
N GLY A 761 12.97 39.68 -12.95
CA GLY A 761 11.68 39.49 -13.59
C GLY A 761 11.24 38.04 -13.43
N GLY A 762 10.62 37.70 -12.28
CA GLY A 762 9.91 36.45 -12.09
C GLY A 762 8.64 36.43 -12.95
N CYS A 763 8.46 35.37 -13.70
CA CYS A 763 7.16 35.06 -14.30
C CYS A 763 6.30 34.36 -13.23
N ALA A 764 5.37 35.15 -12.67
CA ALA A 764 4.25 34.59 -11.92
C ALA A 764 3.19 34.14 -12.93
N VAL A 765 2.91 32.84 -12.93
CA VAL A 765 1.73 32.32 -13.60
C VAL A 765 0.54 32.58 -12.70
N VAL A 766 -0.35 33.44 -13.16
CA VAL A 766 -1.61 33.75 -12.50
C VAL A 766 -2.63 32.68 -12.91
N PHE A 767 -3.01 31.82 -11.99
CA PHE A 767 -4.20 30.99 -12.15
C PHE A 767 -5.43 31.82 -11.82
N ALA A 768 -6.32 31.92 -12.78
CA ALA A 768 -7.65 32.49 -12.58
C ALA A 768 -8.58 31.46 -11.92
N PRO A 769 -9.41 31.86 -10.94
CA PRO A 769 -10.32 30.92 -10.29
C PRO A 769 -11.54 30.62 -11.18
N GLY A 770 -11.72 29.35 -11.52
CA GLY A 770 -12.96 28.82 -12.11
C GLY A 770 -14.00 28.53 -11.02
N PRO A 771 -15.29 28.43 -11.36
CA PRO A 771 -16.37 28.63 -10.42
C PRO A 771 -16.70 27.41 -9.55
N TRP A 772 -17.02 27.73 -8.33
CA TRP A 772 -17.55 26.95 -7.22
C TRP A 772 -18.72 26.01 -7.58
N LEU A 773 -18.48 24.72 -7.77
CA LEU A 773 -19.55 23.70 -7.87
C LEU A 773 -19.23 22.37 -7.17
N THR A 774 -18.05 22.19 -6.61
CA THR A 774 -17.62 20.88 -6.04
C THR A 774 -17.93 20.68 -4.55
N VAL A 775 -18.39 21.68 -3.82
CA VAL A 775 -18.54 21.59 -2.36
C VAL A 775 -19.83 20.88 -1.90
N TRP A 776 -20.84 20.72 -2.75
CA TRP A 776 -22.14 20.18 -2.31
C TRP A 776 -22.28 18.65 -2.38
N ALA A 777 -21.47 17.94 -3.13
CA ALA A 777 -21.58 16.49 -3.25
C ALA A 777 -20.99 15.76 -2.03
N LEU A 778 -19.92 16.29 -1.44
CA LEU A 778 -19.24 15.68 -0.28
C LEU A 778 -20.02 15.82 1.05
N ALA A 779 -20.82 16.88 1.20
CA ALA A 779 -21.63 17.08 2.41
C ALA A 779 -22.84 16.11 2.53
N ALA A 780 -23.23 15.46 1.43
CA ALA A 780 -24.36 14.51 1.46
C ALA A 780 -23.93 13.10 1.93
N VAL A 781 -22.67 12.73 1.78
CA VAL A 781 -22.15 11.42 2.17
C VAL A 781 -21.83 11.36 3.67
N ALA A 782 -21.30 12.43 4.23
CA ALA A 782 -21.05 12.53 5.68
C ALA A 782 -22.34 12.37 6.52
N ARG A 783 -23.50 12.81 6.01
CA ARG A 783 -24.78 12.64 6.70
C ARG A 783 -25.36 11.23 6.67
N ARG A 784 -24.87 10.33 5.82
CA ARG A 784 -25.32 8.93 5.79
C ARG A 784 -24.56 8.03 6.75
N ARG A 785 -23.34 8.39 7.15
CA ARG A 785 -22.59 7.66 8.21
C ARG A 785 -23.18 7.87 9.61
N GLU A 786 -23.92 8.94 9.86
CA GLU A 786 -24.58 9.19 11.17
C GLU A 786 -25.82 8.30 11.44
N ASN A 787 -26.25 7.45 10.51
CA ASN A 787 -27.48 6.64 10.65
C ASN A 787 -27.31 5.16 10.26
N ALA A 788 -26.10 4.64 10.18
CA ALA A 788 -25.76 3.22 10.09
C ALA A 788 -24.76 2.88 11.21
#